data_601db3cf925601b03ad9584c62856c76
#
_entry.id   601db3cf925601b03ad9584c62856c76
#
_cell.length_a   1.000
_cell.length_b   1.000
_cell.length_c   1.000
_cell.angle_alpha   90.00
_cell.angle_beta   90.00
_cell.angle_gamma   90.00
#
_symmetry.space_group_name_H-M   'P 1'
#
loop_
_entity.id
_entity.type
_entity.pdbx_description
1 polymer ?
#
loop_
_entity_poly.entity_id
_entity_poly.type
_entity_poly.pdbx_seq_one_letter_code
_entity_poly.pdbx_strand_id
1 'polypeptide(L)'
;MKYIFIALTLLFSDILPSQSASVKYLSVEEGLSHDFQNANSCLLEDEKGHIWIATYDGINIYDGYDLMSFNIKTSEGLIPRHKVQALGHDPLGRIWIGTVNEGIFILDPSTEQLQKFEPIGYDHISEFNSASGFFIDKYDRFLIAGLDKLIHLDIATDSMTVLYHAETGNAWMSEVFYLQDGRMVYNSYTDITIENDLGELETIANRRTIASSLLLDDGTVEFEEIDGLRFRWDPSTNKIDTISPAISTYHRRFDLDSIIFTSTYGAIAYKNTASQDSFNLTLKDRDYLMICDMIQTDPSTAYFMSSTHGAGQLKIKDHVYSEISDLTSWSLLSHKGIIYIGGETGVFRYNPLSTSQWEQIVSDDEVFAFAFTRDDQLIINQHRIYFGKTSIYSIVGTKLYDQVTTPIYDKIQQLDDGTLITDHINEFGTDIPMQFVGDLGADVRGYDSKQSRARYFMERKNGELWIITEIGDLYALTPGRDSVIHPLEPSHQESQINIQSPHYIFEDKEETVYIAAGNGLFYRKEHSSSWHQIDFGLPEEYINIRGMVEDSDAIWIMSRTLLLRLNKQAHTSSYYRIPIKFLPEGRVPQDLAIDSSRNIYYIGLNSAALKLSLSALENQESPQPVIMTNLYVDRERVRPNDPYEILDSSLFYQHSFRVPYKYRNVGLGFNCHNGQSIEASYYYRLLGLDANWKNANQERIIHFTNLNPGDYTFEVKAQSSGGKWTDEVTQLRFTVITPWYRTYWAYGIYIILCLLAAYGYYQYRIQQIMKYQRLRTKISSDLHDDVGSLLTAVAMQSEVLGLNAPPENIAKYNRLSKMSREAMGRMRDTVWAIDARKDKMESLVDRMEDYLSDLLDIDEPKLNYQFDKLKVNDAIKIAPDIRQNVYLIFKEAVNNAIKHSNGNRLHIILNQSSTILTLAVEDNGTIQSGKTSSSGLGLNNMDMRAKRIQGTLSIDQTNGFKILLKAPLR
;
A
#
# COMPACT_ATOMS: atom_id res chain seq x y z
N MET A 1 55.66 -3.50 39.69
CA MET A 1 55.79 -3.20 38.28
C MET A 1 54.67 -3.78 37.38
N LYS A 2 54.06 -4.92 37.68
CA LYS A 2 52.88 -5.44 36.93
C LYS A 2 51.60 -4.60 37.06
N TYR A 3 51.39 -3.93 38.16
CA TYR A 3 50.21 -3.07 38.36
C TYR A 3 50.34 -1.68 37.74
N ILE A 4 51.56 -1.24 37.42
CA ILE A 4 51.85 0.03 36.74
C ILE A 4 51.62 -0.11 35.23
N PHE A 5 51.82 -1.31 34.66
CA PHE A 5 51.63 -1.55 33.23
C PHE A 5 50.14 -1.71 32.89
N ILE A 6 49.32 -2.27 33.79
CA ILE A 6 47.86 -2.36 33.63
C ILE A 6 47.18 -0.97 33.81
N ALA A 7 47.75 -0.13 34.71
CA ALA A 7 47.29 1.24 34.87
C ALA A 7 47.70 2.15 33.70
N LEU A 8 48.83 1.89 33.05
CA LEU A 8 49.24 2.64 31.86
C LEU A 8 48.49 2.21 30.60
N THR A 9 48.10 0.94 30.45
CA THR A 9 47.25 0.51 29.34
C THR A 9 45.82 1.00 29.46
N LEU A 10 45.33 1.24 30.71
CA LEU A 10 44.05 1.86 30.96
C LEU A 10 44.06 3.41 30.79
N LEU A 11 45.22 4.05 30.79
CA LEU A 11 45.37 5.50 30.62
C LEU A 11 45.62 5.94 29.17
N PHE A 12 45.91 5.01 28.27
CA PHE A 12 46.10 5.31 26.83
C PHE A 12 44.99 4.84 25.92
N SER A 13 43.94 4.21 26.47
CA SER A 13 42.76 3.80 25.67
C SER A 13 41.77 4.93 25.32
N ASP A 14 41.98 6.14 25.82
CA ASP A 14 41.01 7.24 25.76
C ASP A 14 41.32 8.33 24.73
N ILE A 15 42.22 8.11 23.77
CA ILE A 15 42.61 9.18 22.82
C ILE A 15 42.38 8.76 21.33
N LEU A 16 41.63 7.74 21.05
CA LEU A 16 41.21 7.44 19.66
C LEU A 16 39.72 7.68 19.50
N PRO A 17 39.24 8.18 18.35
CA PRO A 17 37.85 8.35 18.11
C PRO A 17 37.16 6.98 18.29
N SER A 18 36.27 6.89 19.27
CA SER A 18 35.57 5.66 19.61
C SER A 18 34.76 5.21 18.41
N GLN A 19 35.23 4.21 17.69
CA GLN A 19 34.35 3.43 16.81
C GLN A 19 33.28 2.83 17.72
N SER A 20 32.05 3.25 17.54
CA SER A 20 30.95 2.72 18.34
C SER A 20 30.39 1.49 17.65
N ALA A 21 30.48 0.36 18.31
CA ALA A 21 29.76 -0.83 17.86
C ALA A 21 28.37 -0.87 18.49
N SER A 22 27.37 -1.25 17.71
CA SER A 22 26.01 -1.49 18.20
C SER A 22 25.65 -2.95 18.01
N VAL A 23 24.91 -3.50 18.99
CA VAL A 23 24.39 -4.85 18.93
C VAL A 23 22.88 -4.80 18.87
N LYS A 24 22.30 -5.44 17.85
CA LYS A 24 20.87 -5.77 17.79
C LYS A 24 20.73 -7.25 18.14
N TYR A 25 20.00 -7.59 19.18
CA TYR A 25 19.70 -8.97 19.50
C TYR A 25 18.51 -9.47 18.68
N LEU A 26 18.56 -10.74 18.31
CA LEU A 26 17.53 -11.49 17.64
C LEU A 26 17.09 -12.59 18.62
N SER A 27 16.07 -12.33 19.40
CA SER A 27 15.59 -13.20 20.48
C SER A 27 14.24 -13.86 20.13
N VAL A 28 13.74 -14.71 21.00
CA VAL A 28 12.39 -15.29 20.86
C VAL A 28 11.32 -14.21 20.83
N GLU A 29 11.48 -13.11 21.54
CA GLU A 29 10.56 -11.97 21.50
C GLU A 29 10.49 -11.32 20.10
N GLU A 30 11.57 -11.41 19.33
CA GLU A 30 11.67 -10.88 17.96
C GLU A 30 11.34 -11.93 16.88
N GLY A 31 11.04 -13.17 17.27
CA GLY A 31 10.59 -14.23 16.36
C GLY A 31 11.54 -15.41 16.19
N LEU A 32 12.67 -15.44 16.90
CA LEU A 32 13.56 -16.60 16.92
C LEU A 32 12.82 -17.82 17.48
N SER A 33 13.00 -18.99 16.91
CA SER A 33 12.31 -20.19 17.38
C SER A 33 12.78 -20.65 18.76
N HIS A 34 14.02 -20.38 19.13
CA HIS A 34 14.59 -20.65 20.44
C HIS A 34 15.86 -19.85 20.72
N ASP A 35 16.09 -19.39 21.94
CA ASP A 35 17.28 -18.63 22.35
C ASP A 35 18.51 -19.50 22.65
N PHE A 36 18.36 -20.80 22.71
CA PHE A 36 19.44 -21.70 23.08
C PHE A 36 20.08 -22.37 21.87
N GLN A 37 21.42 -22.29 21.81
CA GLN A 37 22.27 -23.05 20.87
C GLN A 37 23.70 -23.14 21.41
N ASN A 38 24.31 -24.31 21.29
CA ASN A 38 25.72 -24.52 21.68
C ASN A 38 26.56 -25.14 20.59
N ALA A 39 26.06 -25.15 19.35
CA ALA A 39 26.79 -25.72 18.22
C ALA A 39 27.69 -24.64 17.56
N ASN A 40 28.74 -25.13 16.88
CA ASN A 40 29.80 -24.30 16.31
C ASN A 40 29.55 -23.86 14.86
N SER A 41 28.48 -24.37 14.21
CA SER A 41 28.17 -24.10 12.79
C SER A 41 26.68 -23.86 12.65
N CYS A 42 26.17 -22.89 13.42
CA CYS A 42 24.75 -22.61 13.49
C CYS A 42 24.32 -21.34 12.72
N LEU A 43 25.26 -20.62 12.16
CA LEU A 43 25.03 -19.45 11.32
C LEU A 43 25.54 -19.73 9.90
N LEU A 44 24.78 -19.30 8.91
CA LEU A 44 25.13 -19.40 7.51
C LEU A 44 24.58 -18.21 6.74
N GLU A 45 25.39 -17.56 5.92
CA GLU A 45 24.92 -16.60 4.92
C GLU A 45 24.73 -17.31 3.58
N ASP A 46 23.56 -17.13 2.96
CA ASP A 46 23.30 -17.66 1.61
C ASP A 46 23.77 -16.68 0.51
N GLU A 47 23.71 -17.12 -0.74
CA GLU A 47 24.11 -16.31 -1.89
C GLU A 47 23.31 -15.01 -2.06
N LYS A 48 22.17 -14.88 -1.37
CA LYS A 48 21.32 -13.70 -1.38
C LYS A 48 21.51 -12.82 -0.15
N GLY A 49 22.44 -13.21 0.76
CA GLY A 49 22.76 -12.50 1.99
C GLY A 49 21.74 -12.66 3.10
N HIS A 50 20.89 -13.69 3.05
CA HIS A 50 20.08 -14.04 4.20
C HIS A 50 20.90 -14.80 5.21
N ILE A 51 20.66 -14.50 6.46
CA ILE A 51 21.33 -15.20 7.56
C ILE A 51 20.41 -16.32 8.04
N TRP A 52 20.87 -17.53 7.81
CA TRP A 52 20.26 -18.74 8.31
C TRP A 52 20.75 -19.00 9.73
N ILE A 53 19.83 -19.19 10.66
CA ILE A 53 20.12 -19.33 12.09
C ILE A 53 19.54 -20.66 12.54
N ALA A 54 20.41 -21.60 12.89
CA ALA A 54 19.99 -22.85 13.50
C ALA A 54 19.81 -22.67 15.01
N THR A 55 18.73 -23.18 15.53
CA THR A 55 18.42 -23.20 16.96
C THR A 55 18.02 -24.58 17.43
N TYR A 56 17.87 -24.72 18.72
CA TYR A 56 17.40 -25.95 19.34
C TYR A 56 16.00 -26.37 18.91
N ASP A 57 15.22 -25.45 18.35
CA ASP A 57 13.82 -25.68 17.96
C ASP A 57 13.56 -25.33 16.48
N GLY A 58 14.54 -25.54 15.62
CA GLY A 58 14.41 -25.39 14.17
C GLY A 58 15.36 -24.36 13.55
N ILE A 59 15.01 -23.93 12.35
CA ILE A 59 15.79 -22.99 11.55
C ILE A 59 15.03 -21.69 11.40
N ASN A 60 15.76 -20.58 11.42
CA ASN A 60 15.23 -19.26 11.19
C ASN A 60 16.01 -18.60 10.06
N ILE A 61 15.35 -17.72 9.33
CA ILE A 61 15.96 -16.88 8.30
C ILE A 61 15.79 -15.43 8.72
N TYR A 62 16.88 -14.72 8.76
CA TYR A 62 16.90 -13.28 8.95
C TYR A 62 17.25 -12.58 7.64
N ASP A 63 16.34 -11.75 7.13
CA ASP A 63 16.51 -11.02 5.86
C ASP A 63 17.11 -9.61 6.05
N GLY A 64 17.65 -9.33 7.25
CA GLY A 64 18.16 -8.02 7.64
C GLY A 64 17.15 -7.14 8.35
N TYR A 65 15.87 -7.49 8.32
CA TYR A 65 14.78 -6.77 8.98
C TYR A 65 13.87 -7.69 9.79
N ASP A 66 13.27 -8.69 9.15
CA ASP A 66 12.37 -9.66 9.76
C ASP A 66 13.08 -10.98 10.03
N LEU A 67 12.76 -11.56 11.16
CA LEU A 67 13.18 -12.89 11.55
C LEU A 67 12.03 -13.86 11.33
N MET A 68 12.24 -14.83 10.47
CA MET A 68 11.22 -15.80 10.07
C MET A 68 11.61 -17.19 10.50
N SER A 69 10.77 -17.86 11.25
CA SER A 69 10.94 -19.29 11.51
C SER A 69 10.59 -20.10 10.27
N PHE A 70 11.46 -21.02 9.91
CA PHE A 70 11.30 -21.88 8.74
C PHE A 70 10.73 -23.23 9.16
N ASN A 71 9.42 -23.37 9.04
CA ASN A 71 8.73 -24.64 9.25
C ASN A 71 8.77 -25.47 7.97
N ILE A 72 9.62 -26.47 7.94
CA ILE A 72 9.85 -27.28 6.77
C ILE A 72 8.82 -28.42 6.71
N LYS A 73 8.08 -28.52 5.60
CA LYS A 73 7.23 -29.68 5.29
C LYS A 73 8.02 -30.65 4.42
N THR A 74 8.26 -31.84 4.90
CA THR A 74 8.71 -32.96 4.06
C THR A 74 7.51 -33.66 3.43
N SER A 75 7.75 -34.55 2.46
CA SER A 75 6.74 -35.44 1.90
C SER A 75 6.10 -36.38 2.96
N GLU A 76 6.75 -36.55 4.09
CA GLU A 76 6.32 -37.39 5.22
C GLU A 76 5.68 -36.59 6.37
N GLY A 77 5.66 -35.25 6.28
CA GLY A 77 5.11 -34.36 7.30
C GLY A 77 6.03 -33.17 7.62
N LEU A 78 5.67 -32.38 8.64
CA LEU A 78 6.56 -31.35 9.21
C LEU A 78 7.79 -32.02 9.80
N ILE A 79 9.00 -31.50 9.57
CA ILE A 79 10.11 -31.83 10.48
C ILE A 79 9.64 -31.41 11.85
N PRO A 80 9.56 -32.37 12.79
CA PRO A 80 9.31 -32.00 14.16
C PRO A 80 10.39 -31.02 14.58
N ARG A 81 10.08 -30.14 15.52
CA ARG A 81 11.01 -29.16 16.12
C ARG A 81 12.22 -29.91 16.70
N HIS A 82 13.25 -30.13 15.87
CA HIS A 82 14.43 -30.90 16.25
C HIS A 82 15.65 -30.02 16.34
N LYS A 83 16.48 -30.35 17.26
CA LYS A 83 17.79 -29.71 17.45
C LYS A 83 18.57 -29.67 16.15
N VAL A 84 18.61 -28.54 15.48
CA VAL A 84 19.51 -28.32 14.36
C VAL A 84 20.87 -27.98 14.95
N GLN A 85 21.89 -28.69 14.52
CA GLN A 85 23.24 -28.62 15.10
C GLN A 85 24.24 -27.96 14.16
N ALA A 86 24.04 -28.12 12.84
CA ALA A 86 24.95 -27.57 11.85
C ALA A 86 24.21 -27.08 10.62
N LEU A 87 24.69 -25.99 10.06
CA LEU A 87 24.33 -25.46 8.74
C LEU A 87 25.58 -25.36 7.89
N GLY A 88 25.44 -25.57 6.59
CA GLY A 88 26.48 -25.33 5.59
C GLY A 88 25.87 -25.28 4.21
N HIS A 89 26.62 -24.83 3.22
CA HIS A 89 26.20 -24.85 1.83
C HIS A 89 27.15 -25.75 1.02
N ASP A 90 26.62 -26.37 -0.02
CA ASP A 90 27.42 -27.07 -0.99
C ASP A 90 27.79 -26.14 -2.17
N PRO A 91 28.69 -26.56 -3.07
CA PRO A 91 29.07 -25.79 -4.26
C PRO A 91 27.89 -25.49 -5.23
N LEU A 92 26.73 -26.11 -5.05
CA LEU A 92 25.52 -25.83 -5.83
C LEU A 92 24.60 -24.82 -5.14
N GLY A 93 25.01 -24.28 -3.98
CA GLY A 93 24.21 -23.32 -3.19
C GLY A 93 23.06 -23.94 -2.41
N ARG A 94 22.97 -25.29 -2.32
CA ARG A 94 21.98 -25.95 -1.47
C ARG A 94 22.42 -25.90 -0.02
N ILE A 95 21.47 -25.76 0.90
CA ILE A 95 21.74 -25.67 2.34
C ILE A 95 21.66 -27.06 2.95
N TRP A 96 22.72 -27.47 3.59
CA TRP A 96 22.84 -28.71 4.33
C TRP A 96 22.55 -28.47 5.80
N ILE A 97 21.70 -29.30 6.36
CA ILE A 97 21.16 -29.17 7.71
C ILE A 97 21.48 -30.44 8.50
N GLY A 98 22.35 -30.30 9.47
CA GLY A 98 22.70 -31.37 10.39
C GLY A 98 21.80 -31.32 11.62
N THR A 99 21.19 -32.44 11.97
CA THR A 99 20.34 -32.54 13.17
C THR A 99 20.97 -33.47 14.20
N VAL A 100 20.48 -33.38 15.45
CA VAL A 100 20.84 -34.35 16.50
C VAL A 100 19.87 -35.51 16.38
N ASN A 101 20.34 -36.68 15.96
CA ASN A 101 19.61 -37.98 15.89
C ASN A 101 18.56 -38.18 14.76
N GLU A 102 18.30 -37.18 13.93
CA GLU A 102 17.30 -37.32 12.84
C GLU A 102 17.95 -37.45 11.44
N GLY A 103 19.24 -37.24 11.37
CA GLY A 103 20.02 -37.32 10.16
C GLY A 103 20.30 -35.96 9.53
N ILE A 104 20.71 -36.01 8.27
CA ILE A 104 21.10 -34.84 7.48
C ILE A 104 19.99 -34.56 6.48
N PHE A 105 19.69 -33.26 6.29
CA PHE A 105 18.73 -32.81 5.30
C PHE A 105 19.38 -31.82 4.35
N ILE A 106 18.89 -31.80 3.11
CA ILE A 106 19.30 -30.86 2.06
C ILE A 106 18.09 -29.99 1.72
N LEU A 107 18.27 -28.70 1.78
CA LEU A 107 17.28 -27.70 1.42
C LEU A 107 17.74 -26.96 0.17
N ASP A 108 16.88 -26.93 -0.84
CA ASP A 108 17.03 -26.00 -1.96
C ASP A 108 16.37 -24.66 -1.59
N PRO A 109 17.15 -23.59 -1.37
CA PRO A 109 16.60 -22.30 -0.95
C PRO A 109 15.70 -21.65 -2.01
N SER A 110 15.84 -22.05 -3.29
CA SER A 110 15.02 -21.51 -4.38
C SER A 110 13.61 -22.07 -4.38
N THR A 111 13.48 -23.39 -4.21
CA THR A 111 12.18 -24.08 -4.22
C THR A 111 11.61 -24.31 -2.83
N GLU A 112 12.38 -24.03 -1.80
CA GLU A 112 12.08 -24.35 -0.39
C GLU A 112 11.78 -25.83 -0.17
N GLN A 113 12.28 -26.71 -1.04
CA GLN A 113 12.11 -28.16 -0.91
C GLN A 113 13.20 -28.72 -0.03
N LEU A 114 12.77 -29.52 0.93
CA LEU A 114 13.63 -30.24 1.83
C LEU A 114 13.62 -31.73 1.49
N GLN A 115 14.80 -32.31 1.41
CA GLN A 115 15.00 -33.73 1.22
C GLN A 115 15.85 -34.27 2.36
N LYS A 116 15.53 -35.46 2.87
CA LYS A 116 16.44 -36.21 3.73
C LYS A 116 17.59 -36.74 2.87
N PHE A 117 18.81 -36.56 3.31
CA PHE A 117 19.97 -37.12 2.64
C PHE A 117 20.06 -38.64 2.92
N GLU A 118 19.99 -39.44 1.87
CA GLU A 118 20.14 -40.91 1.94
C GLU A 118 21.30 -41.30 1.04
N PRO A 119 22.47 -41.60 1.63
CA PRO A 119 23.66 -41.93 0.84
C PRO A 119 23.50 -43.26 0.11
N ILE A 120 23.89 -43.28 -1.16
CA ILE A 120 23.81 -44.46 -2.03
C ILE A 120 24.96 -45.40 -1.69
N GLY A 121 24.64 -46.66 -1.39
CA GLY A 121 25.64 -47.74 -1.21
C GLY A 121 26.30 -47.79 0.18
N TYR A 122 25.73 -47.17 1.18
CA TYR A 122 26.20 -47.23 2.56
C TYR A 122 25.19 -48.05 3.43
N ASP A 123 25.60 -49.18 3.96
CA ASP A 123 24.71 -50.08 4.70
C ASP A 123 24.39 -49.64 6.14
N HIS A 124 25.04 -48.58 6.64
CA HIS A 124 24.91 -48.07 8.01
C HIS A 124 24.38 -46.66 8.08
N ILE A 125 23.10 -46.47 7.71
CA ILE A 125 22.37 -45.14 7.80
C ILE A 125 22.40 -44.56 9.23
N SER A 126 22.51 -45.40 10.27
CA SER A 126 22.60 -44.97 11.65
C SER A 126 23.85 -44.12 11.97
N GLU A 127 24.89 -44.19 11.17
CA GLU A 127 26.13 -43.42 11.33
C GLU A 127 25.99 -41.95 10.89
N PHE A 128 24.93 -41.63 10.13
CA PHE A 128 24.63 -40.29 9.64
C PHE A 128 23.49 -39.60 10.44
N ASN A 129 23.12 -40.14 11.58
CA ASN A 129 22.03 -39.55 12.37
C ASN A 129 22.36 -38.17 12.95
N SER A 130 23.64 -37.76 12.88
CA SER A 130 24.09 -36.48 13.42
C SER A 130 25.26 -35.94 12.60
N ALA A 131 25.22 -34.66 12.23
CA ALA A 131 26.36 -33.94 11.64
C ALA A 131 26.64 -32.69 12.48
N SER A 132 27.89 -32.44 12.79
CA SER A 132 28.36 -31.33 13.60
C SER A 132 28.90 -30.15 12.76
N GLY A 133 29.13 -30.33 11.46
CA GLY A 133 29.59 -29.29 10.57
C GLY A 133 29.62 -29.71 9.11
N PHE A 134 29.58 -28.74 8.23
CA PHE A 134 29.72 -28.86 6.80
C PHE A 134 30.75 -27.84 6.32
N PHE A 135 31.71 -28.27 5.49
CA PHE A 135 32.84 -27.43 5.08
C PHE A 135 33.12 -27.63 3.59
N ILE A 136 33.56 -26.57 2.93
CA ILE A 136 34.17 -26.66 1.60
C ILE A 136 35.66 -26.46 1.80
N ASP A 137 36.45 -27.40 1.37
CA ASP A 137 37.92 -27.31 1.52
C ASP A 137 38.58 -26.50 0.39
N LYS A 138 39.86 -26.23 0.52
CA LYS A 138 40.66 -25.50 -0.51
C LYS A 138 40.73 -26.18 -1.88
N TYR A 139 40.27 -27.43 -1.99
CA TYR A 139 40.18 -28.18 -3.23
C TYR A 139 38.74 -28.26 -3.76
N ASP A 140 37.85 -27.44 -3.25
CA ASP A 140 36.39 -27.45 -3.55
C ASP A 140 35.71 -28.78 -3.19
N ARG A 141 36.30 -29.55 -2.24
CA ARG A 141 35.68 -30.80 -1.76
C ARG A 141 34.65 -30.46 -0.67
N PHE A 142 33.48 -31.06 -0.78
CA PHE A 142 32.44 -30.92 0.26
C PHE A 142 32.67 -31.95 1.37
N LEU A 143 32.89 -31.47 2.58
CA LEU A 143 33.24 -32.27 3.75
C LEU A 143 32.07 -32.25 4.76
N ILE A 144 31.71 -33.43 5.27
CA ILE A 144 30.74 -33.63 6.32
C ILE A 144 31.45 -34.11 7.58
N ALA A 145 31.36 -33.33 8.65
CA ALA A 145 31.87 -33.70 9.96
C ALA A 145 30.74 -34.40 10.74
N GLY A 146 30.88 -35.65 11.00
CA GLY A 146 30.00 -36.50 11.80
C GLY A 146 30.43 -36.58 13.27
N LEU A 147 29.84 -37.55 14.01
CA LEU A 147 30.17 -37.78 15.41
C LEU A 147 31.60 -38.31 15.61
N ASP A 148 32.08 -39.16 14.69
CA ASP A 148 33.34 -39.85 14.77
C ASP A 148 34.09 -39.86 13.44
N LYS A 149 33.58 -39.25 12.38
CA LYS A 149 34.09 -39.32 11.02
C LYS A 149 34.13 -37.98 10.33
N LEU A 150 35.16 -37.74 9.53
CA LEU A 150 35.22 -36.70 8.50
C LEU A 150 35.04 -37.36 7.15
N ILE A 151 34.06 -36.97 6.39
CA ILE A 151 33.66 -37.59 5.15
C ILE A 151 33.75 -36.59 4.03
N HIS A 152 34.34 -36.98 2.91
CA HIS A 152 34.25 -36.23 1.66
C HIS A 152 33.07 -36.80 0.85
N LEU A 153 32.18 -35.95 0.47
CA LEU A 153 31.05 -36.24 -0.43
C LEU A 153 31.32 -35.65 -1.81
N ASP A 154 31.43 -36.50 -2.81
CA ASP A 154 31.39 -36.04 -4.22
C ASP A 154 29.91 -35.82 -4.60
N ILE A 155 29.51 -34.57 -4.69
CA ILE A 155 28.11 -34.15 -4.98
C ILE A 155 27.67 -34.57 -6.39
N ALA A 156 28.58 -34.72 -7.34
CA ALA A 156 28.24 -35.09 -8.71
C ALA A 156 27.89 -36.59 -8.85
N THR A 157 28.49 -37.42 -8.03
CA THR A 157 28.34 -38.88 -8.08
C THR A 157 27.60 -39.44 -6.87
N ASP A 158 27.27 -38.65 -5.88
CA ASP A 158 26.78 -39.03 -4.55
C ASP A 158 27.67 -40.08 -3.86
N SER A 159 28.94 -40.12 -4.21
CA SER A 159 29.91 -41.06 -3.65
C SER A 159 30.60 -40.46 -2.42
N MET A 160 30.79 -41.28 -1.40
CA MET A 160 31.40 -40.87 -0.14
C MET A 160 32.74 -41.54 0.08
N THR A 161 33.69 -40.77 0.62
CA THR A 161 35.01 -41.26 1.05
C THR A 161 35.26 -40.85 2.48
N VAL A 162 35.47 -41.77 3.39
CA VAL A 162 35.86 -41.47 4.76
C VAL A 162 37.31 -41.04 4.76
N LEU A 163 37.56 -39.78 5.12
CA LEU A 163 38.91 -39.21 5.21
C LEU A 163 39.54 -39.54 6.57
N TYR A 164 38.72 -39.56 7.62
CA TYR A 164 39.19 -39.84 8.98
C TYR A 164 38.12 -40.53 9.81
N HIS A 165 38.55 -41.36 10.71
CA HIS A 165 37.72 -42.05 11.69
C HIS A 165 38.39 -42.01 13.06
N ALA A 166 37.75 -41.38 14.06
CA ALA A 166 38.22 -41.30 15.41
C ALA A 166 38.21 -42.68 16.09
N GLU A 167 39.29 -43.05 16.75
CA GLU A 167 39.41 -44.34 17.45
C GLU A 167 38.48 -44.45 18.69
N THR A 168 38.10 -43.29 19.25
CA THR A 168 37.20 -43.21 20.41
C THR A 168 35.84 -42.74 19.96
N GLY A 169 34.85 -43.59 19.95
CA GLY A 169 33.52 -43.43 19.35
C GLY A 169 32.60 -42.32 19.87
N ASN A 170 33.13 -41.17 20.28
CA ASN A 170 32.40 -39.96 20.69
C ASN A 170 33.17 -38.66 20.40
N ALA A 171 33.90 -38.61 19.32
CA ALA A 171 34.70 -37.44 18.96
C ALA A 171 33.86 -36.46 18.13
N TRP A 172 33.09 -35.60 18.77
CA TRP A 172 32.43 -34.48 18.10
C TRP A 172 33.43 -33.57 17.42
N MET A 173 33.33 -33.43 16.13
CA MET A 173 34.21 -32.54 15.38
C MET A 173 33.75 -31.12 15.54
N SER A 174 34.66 -30.21 15.88
CA SER A 174 34.36 -28.82 16.24
C SER A 174 34.82 -27.80 15.20
N GLU A 175 35.95 -28.00 14.59
CA GLU A 175 36.56 -27.02 13.66
C GLU A 175 37.46 -27.69 12.60
N VAL A 176 37.46 -27.07 11.40
CA VAL A 176 38.39 -27.39 10.31
C VAL A 176 39.02 -26.08 9.85
N PHE A 177 40.34 -25.98 9.79
CA PHE A 177 41.05 -24.80 9.31
C PHE A 177 42.33 -25.22 8.58
N TYR A 178 43.00 -24.27 7.92
CA TYR A 178 44.23 -24.50 7.17
C TYR A 178 45.39 -23.75 7.75
N LEU A 179 46.54 -24.40 7.85
CA LEU A 179 47.81 -23.77 8.18
C LEU A 179 48.28 -22.90 7.02
N GLN A 180 49.26 -22.02 7.31
CA GLN A 180 49.87 -21.14 6.29
C GLN A 180 50.55 -21.93 5.16
N ASP A 181 51.04 -23.15 5.41
CA ASP A 181 51.58 -24.06 4.43
C ASP A 181 50.53 -24.82 3.62
N GLY A 182 49.29 -24.61 3.95
CA GLY A 182 48.13 -25.19 3.26
C GLY A 182 47.70 -26.57 3.72
N ARG A 183 48.31 -27.13 4.78
CA ARG A 183 47.87 -28.39 5.37
C ARG A 183 46.57 -28.17 6.15
N MET A 184 45.64 -29.12 6.03
CA MET A 184 44.37 -29.08 6.76
C MET A 184 44.59 -29.58 8.20
N VAL A 185 44.08 -28.83 9.15
CA VAL A 185 43.95 -29.24 10.54
C VAL A 185 42.48 -29.36 10.89
N TYR A 186 42.11 -30.45 11.49
CA TYR A 186 40.82 -30.51 12.09
C TYR A 186 40.90 -30.93 13.56
N ASN A 187 39.99 -30.39 14.30
CA ASN A 187 39.87 -30.49 15.72
C ASN A 187 38.61 -31.26 16.10
N SER A 188 38.76 -32.31 16.85
CA SER A 188 37.64 -32.96 17.50
C SER A 188 37.70 -32.67 19.01
N TYR A 189 36.64 -33.03 19.75
CA TYR A 189 36.65 -32.92 21.22
C TYR A 189 37.85 -33.64 21.90
N THR A 190 38.43 -34.63 21.20
CA THR A 190 39.47 -35.46 21.79
C THR A 190 40.77 -35.42 21.07
N ASP A 191 40.77 -35.07 19.78
CA ASP A 191 41.91 -35.23 18.92
C ASP A 191 42.18 -33.97 18.07
N ILE A 192 43.45 -33.64 17.92
CA ILE A 192 43.95 -32.69 16.94
C ILE A 192 44.62 -33.50 15.85
N THR A 193 44.14 -33.32 14.61
CA THR A 193 44.61 -34.09 13.47
C THR A 193 45.07 -33.18 12.35
N ILE A 194 46.17 -33.49 11.70
CA ILE A 194 46.72 -32.72 10.57
C ILE A 194 46.89 -33.60 9.33
N GLU A 195 46.68 -32.98 8.17
CA GLU A 195 47.00 -33.55 6.88
C GLU A 195 48.55 -33.59 6.72
N ASN A 196 49.14 -34.77 6.51
CA ASN A 196 50.56 -34.95 6.25
C ASN A 196 50.87 -34.64 4.78
N ASP A 197 52.19 -34.69 4.42
CA ASP A 197 52.65 -34.42 3.06
C ASP A 197 52.16 -35.42 2.00
N LEU A 198 51.58 -36.55 2.41
CA LEU A 198 50.99 -37.58 1.54
C LEU A 198 49.47 -37.39 1.38
N GLY A 199 48.88 -36.36 2.05
CA GLY A 199 47.41 -36.14 2.06
C GLY A 199 46.68 -37.04 3.00
N GLU A 200 47.39 -37.76 3.90
CA GLU A 200 46.77 -38.59 4.92
C GLU A 200 46.64 -37.82 6.25
N LEU A 201 45.59 -38.06 7.00
CA LEU A 201 45.30 -37.39 8.27
C LEU A 201 45.99 -38.14 9.43
N GLU A 202 46.81 -37.43 10.19
CA GLU A 202 47.60 -37.97 11.32
C GLU A 202 47.25 -37.23 12.60
N THR A 203 46.98 -37.94 13.69
CA THR A 203 46.69 -37.36 15.01
C THR A 203 47.95 -36.86 15.68
N ILE A 204 47.99 -35.54 15.99
CA ILE A 204 49.11 -34.90 16.64
C ILE A 204 49.01 -34.99 18.15
N ALA A 205 47.86 -34.84 18.68
CA ALA A 205 47.61 -34.86 20.12
C ALA A 205 46.26 -35.50 20.41
N ASN A 206 46.27 -36.36 21.41
CA ASN A 206 45.07 -36.89 22.05
C ASN A 206 44.87 -36.16 23.37
N ARG A 207 43.82 -35.26 23.44
CA ARG A 207 43.55 -34.37 24.57
C ARG A 207 42.10 -34.51 25.01
N ARG A 208 41.82 -34.13 26.24
CA ARG A 208 40.43 -34.18 26.77
C ARG A 208 39.76 -32.82 26.46
N THR A 209 38.65 -32.89 25.72
CA THR A 209 37.68 -31.81 25.57
C THR A 209 38.24 -30.45 25.12
N ILE A 210 38.69 -30.39 23.87
CA ILE A 210 39.14 -29.14 23.23
C ILE A 210 37.89 -28.28 22.96
N ALA A 211 37.88 -27.05 23.48
CA ALA A 211 36.78 -26.10 23.36
C ALA A 211 36.93 -25.20 22.13
N SER A 212 38.19 -24.82 21.80
CA SER A 212 38.50 -23.94 20.66
C SER A 212 39.94 -24.11 20.20
N SER A 213 40.14 -23.77 18.94
CA SER A 213 41.47 -23.68 18.34
C SER A 213 41.69 -22.30 17.72
N LEU A 214 42.96 -21.87 17.62
CA LEU A 214 43.30 -20.55 17.18
C LEU A 214 44.63 -20.59 16.39
N LEU A 215 44.60 -20.32 15.10
CA LEU A 215 45.78 -20.09 14.30
C LEU A 215 46.29 -18.66 14.55
N LEU A 216 47.58 -18.54 14.94
CA LEU A 216 48.22 -17.28 15.21
C LEU A 216 49.00 -16.78 13.96
N ASP A 217 49.25 -15.46 13.93
CA ASP A 217 49.96 -14.80 12.82
C ASP A 217 51.40 -15.36 12.61
N ASP A 218 52.02 -15.97 13.64
CA ASP A 218 53.32 -16.62 13.59
C ASP A 218 53.26 -18.06 13.06
N GLY A 219 52.05 -18.53 12.66
CA GLY A 219 51.87 -19.90 12.15
C GLY A 219 51.72 -20.96 13.22
N THR A 220 51.76 -20.60 14.50
CA THR A 220 51.49 -21.53 15.59
C THR A 220 49.96 -21.61 15.87
N VAL A 221 49.53 -22.70 16.45
CA VAL A 221 48.09 -22.93 16.79
C VAL A 221 47.97 -23.02 18.31
N GLU A 222 47.08 -22.19 18.88
CA GLU A 222 46.66 -22.28 20.27
C GLU A 222 45.40 -23.08 20.40
N PHE A 223 45.38 -23.97 21.39
CA PHE A 223 44.21 -24.74 21.74
C PHE A 223 43.78 -24.44 23.18
N GLU A 224 42.48 -24.41 23.43
CA GLU A 224 41.93 -24.26 24.77
C GLU A 224 41.04 -25.47 25.11
N GLU A 225 41.27 -26.10 26.23
CA GLU A 225 40.43 -27.14 26.78
C GLU A 225 39.23 -26.52 27.55
N ILE A 226 38.14 -27.25 27.71
CA ILE A 226 36.92 -26.77 28.40
C ILE A 226 37.21 -26.30 29.84
N ASP A 227 38.25 -26.87 30.49
CA ASP A 227 38.68 -26.47 31.83
C ASP A 227 39.54 -25.21 31.85
N GLY A 228 39.76 -24.55 30.66
CA GLY A 228 40.55 -23.34 30.52
C GLY A 228 42.06 -23.54 30.39
N LEU A 229 42.51 -24.77 30.29
CA LEU A 229 43.92 -25.03 30.03
C LEU A 229 44.24 -24.67 28.58
N ARG A 230 45.34 -23.87 28.37
CA ARG A 230 45.81 -23.50 27.05
C ARG A 230 47.13 -24.09 26.75
N PHE A 231 47.29 -24.53 25.50
CA PHE A 231 48.53 -24.97 24.97
C PHE A 231 48.77 -24.46 23.54
N ARG A 232 50.02 -24.32 23.16
CA ARG A 232 50.42 -23.84 21.83
C ARG A 232 51.16 -24.96 21.14
N TRP A 233 50.77 -25.22 19.90
CA TRP A 233 51.36 -26.15 19.01
C TRP A 233 52.08 -25.40 17.89
N ASP A 234 53.34 -25.78 17.64
CA ASP A 234 54.12 -25.30 16.52
C ASP A 234 54.12 -26.37 15.42
N PRO A 235 53.39 -26.14 14.30
CA PRO A 235 53.32 -27.10 13.21
C PRO A 235 54.64 -27.41 12.52
N SER A 236 55.62 -26.48 12.60
CA SER A 236 56.94 -26.64 11.98
C SER A 236 57.88 -27.57 12.76
N THR A 237 57.73 -27.57 14.07
CA THR A 237 58.53 -28.38 14.97
C THR A 237 57.77 -29.55 15.61
N ASN A 238 56.50 -29.59 15.40
CA ASN A 238 55.54 -30.52 16.02
C ASN A 238 55.60 -30.50 17.58
N LYS A 239 55.99 -29.35 18.16
CA LYS A 239 56.13 -29.17 19.60
C LYS A 239 54.85 -28.54 20.20
N ILE A 240 54.39 -29.10 21.30
CA ILE A 240 53.28 -28.60 22.08
C ILE A 240 53.77 -28.09 23.41
N ASP A 241 53.59 -26.79 23.68
CA ASP A 241 53.97 -26.15 24.93
C ASP A 241 52.70 -25.69 25.70
N THR A 242 52.65 -25.89 27.00
CA THR A 242 51.57 -25.38 27.85
C THR A 242 51.80 -23.92 28.17
N ILE A 243 50.84 -23.03 27.85
CA ILE A 243 50.99 -21.57 27.95
C ILE A 243 50.59 -21.03 29.33
N SER A 244 49.54 -21.56 29.95
CA SER A 244 49.04 -21.01 31.21
C SER A 244 48.25 -22.05 32.02
N PRO A 245 48.34 -22.04 33.35
CA PRO A 245 47.38 -22.73 34.17
C PRO A 245 46.05 -22.02 34.14
N ALA A 246 44.96 -22.79 34.18
CA ALA A 246 43.60 -22.38 34.08
C ALA A 246 43.26 -21.08 34.86
N ILE A 247 43.04 -20.00 34.14
CA ILE A 247 42.23 -18.89 34.61
C ILE A 247 40.89 -19.12 33.99
N SER A 248 39.83 -19.35 34.75
CA SER A 248 38.50 -19.73 34.27
C SER A 248 37.82 -18.59 33.51
N THR A 249 38.31 -18.24 32.34
CA THR A 249 37.73 -17.30 31.41
C THR A 249 37.65 -17.99 30.07
N TYR A 250 36.48 -18.38 29.68
CA TYR A 250 36.17 -18.88 28.35
C TYR A 250 36.55 -17.81 27.33
N HIS A 251 37.41 -18.11 26.40
CA HIS A 251 37.78 -17.25 25.30
C HIS A 251 37.56 -18.02 24.01
N ARG A 252 36.85 -17.44 23.07
CA ARG A 252 36.74 -17.94 21.73
C ARG A 252 37.13 -16.85 20.75
N ARG A 253 37.94 -17.18 19.79
CA ARG A 253 38.37 -16.28 18.73
C ARG A 253 37.76 -16.70 17.42
N PHE A 254 37.30 -15.69 16.67
CA PHE A 254 36.78 -15.81 15.32
C PHE A 254 37.67 -14.95 14.41
N ASP A 255 38.34 -15.57 13.47
CA ASP A 255 39.14 -14.89 12.44
C ASP A 255 38.28 -14.78 11.19
N LEU A 256 37.86 -13.55 10.89
CA LEU A 256 36.96 -13.23 9.80
C LEU A 256 37.73 -12.24 8.89
N ASP A 257 38.23 -12.68 7.78
CA ASP A 257 39.03 -11.90 6.81
C ASP A 257 40.07 -10.97 7.47
N SER A 258 39.75 -9.66 7.57
CA SER A 258 40.64 -8.64 8.18
C SER A 258 40.27 -8.32 9.63
N ILE A 259 39.32 -9.03 10.22
CA ILE A 259 38.77 -8.73 11.55
C ILE A 259 38.90 -9.94 12.46
N ILE A 260 39.43 -9.70 13.65
CA ILE A 260 39.53 -10.70 14.70
C ILE A 260 38.52 -10.34 15.82
N PHE A 261 37.63 -11.25 16.13
CA PHE A 261 36.78 -11.15 17.30
C PHE A 261 37.26 -12.13 18.37
N THR A 262 37.34 -11.64 19.59
CA THR A 262 37.60 -12.51 20.75
C THR A 262 36.44 -12.36 21.72
N SER A 263 35.72 -13.44 21.94
CA SER A 263 34.59 -13.49 22.86
C SER A 263 35.06 -13.95 24.24
N THR A 264 34.64 -13.22 25.27
CA THR A 264 34.76 -13.62 26.67
C THR A 264 33.37 -13.61 27.29
N TYR A 265 33.19 -14.09 28.54
CA TYR A 265 31.92 -13.96 29.22
C TYR A 265 31.45 -12.48 29.28
N GLY A 266 30.38 -12.18 28.57
CA GLY A 266 29.76 -10.84 28.58
C GLY A 266 30.49 -9.75 27.79
N ALA A 267 31.52 -10.07 27.03
CA ALA A 267 32.25 -9.07 26.22
C ALA A 267 32.76 -9.64 24.88
N ILE A 268 32.84 -8.77 23.89
CA ILE A 268 33.45 -9.03 22.59
C ILE A 268 34.58 -8.04 22.39
N ALA A 269 35.80 -8.52 22.21
CA ALA A 269 36.92 -7.71 21.74
C ALA A 269 37.01 -7.80 20.22
N TYR A 270 37.14 -6.66 19.58
CA TYR A 270 37.32 -6.48 18.13
C TYR A 270 38.71 -5.95 17.83
N LYS A 271 39.35 -6.48 16.80
CA LYS A 271 40.59 -5.96 16.26
C LYS A 271 40.59 -6.06 14.73
N ASN A 272 40.78 -4.93 14.06
CA ASN A 272 40.99 -4.92 12.63
C ASN A 272 42.51 -5.05 12.36
N THR A 273 42.92 -6.06 11.60
CA THR A 273 44.34 -6.34 11.32
C THR A 273 44.93 -5.36 10.31
N ALA A 274 44.08 -4.80 9.42
CA ALA A 274 44.55 -3.85 8.40
C ALA A 274 44.67 -2.42 8.94
N SER A 275 43.66 -1.92 9.69
CA SER A 275 43.68 -0.56 10.26
C SER A 275 44.31 -0.47 11.66
N GLN A 276 44.59 -1.60 12.30
CA GLN A 276 45.04 -1.72 13.70
C GLN A 276 44.01 -1.16 14.73
N ASP A 277 42.82 -0.86 14.33
CA ASP A 277 41.74 -0.40 15.23
C ASP A 277 41.31 -1.55 16.13
N SER A 278 41.06 -1.26 17.39
CA SER A 278 40.53 -2.22 18.34
C SER A 278 39.60 -1.58 19.34
N PHE A 279 38.53 -2.29 19.71
CA PHE A 279 37.66 -1.88 20.79
C PHE A 279 37.14 -3.09 21.58
N ASN A 280 36.73 -2.84 22.81
CA ASN A 280 36.07 -3.84 23.63
C ASN A 280 34.62 -3.43 23.84
N LEU A 281 33.68 -4.30 23.45
CA LEU A 281 32.26 -4.12 23.63
C LEU A 281 31.83 -4.98 24.83
N THR A 282 31.40 -4.33 25.90
CA THR A 282 30.74 -5.03 27.00
C THR A 282 29.25 -5.14 26.68
N LEU A 283 28.74 -6.36 26.65
CA LEU A 283 27.34 -6.64 26.40
C LEU A 283 26.57 -6.43 27.70
N LYS A 284 25.89 -5.29 27.83
CA LYS A 284 25.14 -4.90 29.03
C LYS A 284 24.14 -5.96 29.45
N ASP A 285 24.02 -6.18 30.74
CA ASP A 285 23.04 -7.03 31.43
C ASP A 285 23.11 -8.54 31.17
N ARG A 286 24.27 -9.06 30.67
CA ARG A 286 24.38 -10.49 30.31
C ARG A 286 25.72 -11.10 30.75
N ASP A 287 25.92 -11.27 32.04
CA ASP A 287 27.15 -11.75 32.68
C ASP A 287 27.63 -13.15 32.25
N TYR A 288 26.80 -13.91 31.52
CA TYR A 288 27.12 -15.29 31.09
C TYR A 288 26.91 -15.53 29.60
N LEU A 289 27.03 -14.48 28.77
CA LEU A 289 26.88 -14.63 27.32
C LEU A 289 28.14 -15.32 26.76
N MET A 290 27.94 -16.50 26.22
CA MET A 290 28.96 -17.29 25.52
C MET A 290 28.64 -17.32 24.03
N ILE A 291 29.51 -16.80 23.18
CA ILE A 291 29.32 -16.85 21.73
C ILE A 291 29.86 -18.18 21.22
N CYS A 292 29.00 -18.93 20.55
CA CYS A 292 29.31 -20.24 19.99
C CYS A 292 29.58 -20.21 18.48
N ASP A 293 29.06 -19.22 17.77
CA ASP A 293 29.30 -19.06 16.34
C ASP A 293 29.29 -17.58 15.92
N MET A 294 30.03 -17.23 14.86
CA MET A 294 30.07 -15.86 14.33
C MET A 294 30.41 -15.90 12.85
N ILE A 295 29.67 -15.14 12.06
CA ILE A 295 29.96 -14.93 10.65
C ILE A 295 30.04 -13.43 10.34
N GLN A 296 30.87 -13.05 9.39
CA GLN A 296 30.97 -11.68 8.88
C GLN A 296 30.35 -11.62 7.48
N THR A 297 29.43 -10.70 7.26
CA THR A 297 28.73 -10.52 5.99
C THR A 297 29.32 -9.37 5.17
N ASP A 298 29.87 -8.38 5.86
CA ASP A 298 30.57 -7.24 5.26
C ASP A 298 31.60 -6.66 6.26
N PRO A 299 32.54 -5.80 5.85
CA PRO A 299 33.56 -5.27 6.74
C PRO A 299 33.04 -4.53 7.98
N SER A 300 31.77 -4.25 8.03
CA SER A 300 31.12 -3.48 9.10
C SER A 300 30.04 -4.23 9.86
N THR A 301 29.68 -5.43 9.41
CA THR A 301 28.57 -6.20 9.98
C THR A 301 28.97 -7.65 10.22
N ALA A 302 28.78 -8.11 11.42
CA ALA A 302 28.92 -9.50 11.79
C ALA A 302 27.68 -9.99 12.53
N TYR A 303 27.41 -11.28 12.42
CA TYR A 303 26.35 -11.94 13.18
C TYR A 303 26.99 -12.95 14.12
N PHE A 304 26.42 -13.06 15.30
CA PHE A 304 26.87 -14.04 16.28
C PHE A 304 25.70 -14.82 16.85
N MET A 305 25.96 -16.04 17.28
CA MET A 305 25.02 -16.85 18.03
C MET A 305 25.54 -17.07 19.43
N SER A 306 24.71 -16.88 20.43
CA SER A 306 25.03 -17.12 21.82
C SER A 306 24.44 -18.44 22.31
N SER A 307 25.10 -19.03 23.30
CA SER A 307 24.62 -20.29 23.90
C SER A 307 23.31 -20.15 24.65
N THR A 308 22.90 -18.95 25.05
CA THR A 308 21.76 -18.77 25.99
C THR A 308 20.83 -17.61 25.67
N HIS A 309 21.20 -16.71 24.75
CA HIS A 309 20.48 -15.45 24.53
C HIS A 309 20.14 -15.18 23.05
N GLY A 310 20.10 -16.22 22.23
CA GLY A 310 19.77 -16.09 20.84
C GLY A 310 20.91 -15.58 19.98
N ALA A 311 20.56 -15.07 18.80
CA ALA A 311 21.49 -14.50 17.85
C ALA A 311 21.63 -12.99 18.07
N GLY A 312 22.67 -12.40 17.48
CA GLY A 312 22.87 -10.95 17.49
C GLY A 312 23.52 -10.46 16.22
N GLN A 313 23.18 -9.26 15.81
CA GLN A 313 23.85 -8.51 14.75
C GLN A 313 24.75 -7.46 15.39
N LEU A 314 26.05 -7.52 15.10
CA LEU A 314 27.05 -6.56 15.49
C LEU A 314 27.34 -5.64 14.31
N LYS A 315 27.12 -4.34 14.47
CA LYS A 315 27.51 -3.32 13.48
C LYS A 315 28.70 -2.52 13.97
N ILE A 316 29.72 -2.48 13.13
CA ILE A 316 31.01 -1.80 13.38
C ILE A 316 31.07 -0.66 12.40
N LYS A 317 30.53 0.49 12.74
CA LYS A 317 30.67 1.73 11.94
C LYS A 317 30.58 2.96 12.81
N ASP A 318 31.22 4.02 12.34
CA ASP A 318 30.86 5.37 12.75
C ASP A 318 29.41 5.58 12.40
N HIS A 319 28.56 5.63 13.43
CA HIS A 319 27.15 5.95 13.20
C HIS A 319 27.06 7.37 12.68
N VAL A 320 26.43 7.54 11.53
CA VAL A 320 26.09 8.86 10.99
C VAL A 320 25.29 9.64 12.04
N TYR A 321 24.35 8.96 12.68
CA TYR A 321 23.55 9.47 13.80
C TYR A 321 23.77 8.58 15.03
N SER A 322 24.09 9.19 16.17
CA SER A 322 24.11 8.49 17.46
C SER A 322 23.30 9.27 18.49
N GLU A 323 22.47 8.58 19.24
CA GLU A 323 21.80 9.16 20.39
C GLU A 323 22.83 9.28 21.52
N ILE A 324 23.03 10.50 22.00
CA ILE A 324 24.05 10.81 23.02
C ILE A 324 23.44 11.03 24.39
N SER A 325 22.14 11.26 24.47
CA SER A 325 21.41 11.35 25.72
C SER A 325 19.93 11.04 25.50
N ASP A 326 19.31 10.55 26.53
CA ASP A 326 17.85 10.40 26.70
C ASP A 326 17.24 11.59 27.47
N LEU A 327 18.00 12.69 27.59
CA LEU A 327 17.55 13.93 28.23
C LEU A 327 16.59 14.66 27.29
N THR A 328 15.51 15.21 27.83
CA THR A 328 14.68 16.18 27.12
C THR A 328 15.52 17.38 26.73
N SER A 329 15.42 17.80 25.46
CA SER A 329 16.14 18.95 24.92
C SER A 329 15.14 19.96 24.35
N TRP A 330 14.84 20.98 25.10
CA TRP A 330 14.05 22.12 24.64
C TRP A 330 14.90 23.22 24.03
N SER A 331 16.14 23.34 24.49
CA SER A 331 17.12 24.30 24.02
C SER A 331 18.50 23.67 23.94
N LEU A 332 19.22 23.93 22.87
CA LEU A 332 20.55 23.37 22.62
C LEU A 332 21.45 24.47 22.06
N LEU A 333 22.63 24.58 22.61
CA LEU A 333 23.58 25.62 22.21
C LEU A 333 25.01 25.08 22.26
N SER A 334 25.80 25.43 21.26
CA SER A 334 27.25 25.22 21.27
C SER A 334 27.96 26.52 21.69
N HIS A 335 28.77 26.46 22.76
CA HIS A 335 29.57 27.57 23.21
C HIS A 335 31.01 27.14 23.50
N LYS A 336 31.97 27.70 22.80
CA LYS A 336 33.40 27.37 22.90
C LYS A 336 33.72 25.87 22.78
N GLY A 337 33.01 25.18 21.86
CA GLY A 337 33.21 23.73 21.61
C GLY A 337 32.60 22.83 22.67
N ILE A 338 31.86 23.36 23.62
CA ILE A 338 31.10 22.63 24.61
C ILE A 338 29.62 22.70 24.22
N ILE A 339 28.90 21.59 24.30
CA ILE A 339 27.47 21.53 24.02
C ILE A 339 26.69 21.63 25.34
N TYR A 340 25.67 22.45 25.33
CA TYR A 340 24.76 22.66 26.46
C TYR A 340 23.35 22.28 26.03
N ILE A 341 22.64 21.58 26.92
CA ILE A 341 21.24 21.20 26.73
C ILE A 341 20.45 21.69 27.95
N GLY A 342 19.34 22.38 27.68
CA GLY A 342 18.32 22.73 28.69
C GLY A 342 17.08 21.85 28.47
N GLY A 343 16.55 21.32 29.55
CA GLY A 343 15.39 20.42 29.52
C GLY A 343 14.66 20.32 30.87
N GLU A 344 13.88 19.27 31.06
CA GLU A 344 13.01 19.04 32.21
C GLU A 344 13.75 19.05 33.57
N THR A 345 14.99 18.66 33.59
CA THR A 345 15.73 18.44 34.84
C THR A 345 16.87 19.41 35.04
N GLY A 346 16.99 20.45 34.21
CA GLY A 346 18.01 21.47 34.33
C GLY A 346 18.87 21.67 33.09
N VAL A 347 20.10 22.13 33.28
CA VAL A 347 21.09 22.32 32.21
C VAL A 347 22.21 21.32 32.35
N PHE A 348 22.49 20.67 31.24
CA PHE A 348 23.58 19.71 31.11
C PHE A 348 24.62 20.25 30.13
N ARG A 349 25.88 19.95 30.38
CA ARG A 349 26.98 20.22 29.44
C ARG A 349 27.65 18.95 29.02
N TYR A 350 28.09 18.93 27.78
CA TYR A 350 28.87 17.87 27.21
C TYR A 350 30.14 18.46 26.59
N ASN A 351 31.28 18.05 27.13
CA ASN A 351 32.57 18.39 26.56
C ASN A 351 33.13 17.21 25.81
N PRO A 352 33.06 17.22 24.50
CA PRO A 352 33.53 16.09 23.68
C PRO A 352 35.05 15.82 23.78
N LEU A 353 35.84 16.72 24.36
CA LEU A 353 37.30 16.60 24.55
C LEU A 353 37.70 15.89 25.84
N SER A 354 36.83 15.94 26.87
CA SER A 354 37.27 15.54 28.20
C SER A 354 36.48 14.37 28.80
N THR A 355 35.22 14.18 28.38
CA THR A 355 34.35 13.14 28.97
C THR A 355 33.36 12.60 27.93
N SER A 356 32.99 11.32 28.04
CA SER A 356 31.93 10.69 27.28
C SER A 356 30.54 10.84 27.97
N GLN A 357 30.47 11.55 29.10
CA GLN A 357 29.26 11.70 29.90
C GLN A 357 28.82 13.15 30.00
N TRP A 358 27.50 13.33 30.07
CA TRP A 358 26.87 14.60 30.34
C TRP A 358 27.05 14.98 31.82
N GLU A 359 27.45 16.20 32.05
CA GLU A 359 27.56 16.77 33.39
C GLU A 359 26.41 17.74 33.65
N GLN A 360 25.60 17.49 34.66
CA GLN A 360 24.56 18.41 35.09
C GLN A 360 25.18 19.58 35.81
N ILE A 361 25.04 20.78 35.24
CA ILE A 361 25.59 22.02 35.84
C ILE A 361 24.56 22.85 36.60
N VAL A 362 23.29 22.66 36.27
CA VAL A 362 22.15 23.25 36.97
C VAL A 362 21.11 22.16 37.18
N SER A 363 20.69 21.95 38.43
CA SER A 363 19.71 20.96 38.84
C SER A 363 18.41 21.59 39.28
N ASP A 364 17.35 20.82 39.26
CA ASP A 364 16.09 20.99 40.01
C ASP A 364 14.95 21.79 39.37
N ASP A 365 15.07 22.33 38.15
CA ASP A 365 13.95 23.04 37.50
C ASP A 365 13.98 22.82 35.96
N GLU A 366 12.82 22.83 35.32
CA GLU A 366 12.65 22.82 33.87
C GLU A 366 13.26 24.08 33.23
N VAL A 367 14.13 23.92 32.23
CA VAL A 367 14.81 25.01 31.55
C VAL A 367 14.34 25.06 30.07
N PHE A 368 13.58 26.10 29.74
CA PHE A 368 13.04 26.34 28.40
C PHE A 368 14.01 27.07 27.47
N ALA A 369 14.69 28.08 28.01
CA ALA A 369 15.61 28.89 27.25
C ALA A 369 16.85 29.25 28.09
N PHE A 370 18.00 29.30 27.43
CA PHE A 370 19.22 29.83 28.01
C PHE A 370 20.09 30.51 26.94
N ALA A 371 20.97 31.38 27.40
CA ALA A 371 21.93 32.05 26.55
C ALA A 371 23.21 32.31 27.35
N PHE A 372 24.30 32.65 26.66
CA PHE A 372 25.53 33.10 27.27
C PHE A 372 25.64 34.62 27.16
N THR A 373 26.08 35.29 28.24
CA THR A 373 26.51 36.68 28.20
C THR A 373 27.87 36.76 27.53
N ARG A 374 28.27 38.00 27.19
CA ARG A 374 29.61 38.27 26.67
C ARG A 374 30.73 37.92 27.63
N ASP A 375 30.42 37.98 28.96
CA ASP A 375 31.37 37.63 30.02
C ASP A 375 31.32 36.10 30.35
N ASP A 376 30.83 35.28 29.46
CA ASP A 376 30.69 33.82 29.61
C ASP A 376 29.81 33.39 30.79
N GLN A 377 28.83 34.21 31.17
CA GLN A 377 27.85 33.82 32.18
C GLN A 377 26.65 33.16 31.49
N LEU A 378 26.17 32.07 32.07
CA LEU A 378 25.00 31.37 31.61
C LEU A 378 23.73 31.96 32.23
N ILE A 379 22.86 32.47 31.38
CA ILE A 379 21.53 32.93 31.77
C ILE A 379 20.55 31.86 31.45
N ILE A 380 19.73 31.47 32.39
CA ILE A 380 18.70 30.42 32.19
C ILE A 380 17.32 30.97 32.63
N ASN A 381 16.30 30.52 31.88
CA ASN A 381 14.92 30.69 32.26
C ASN A 381 14.36 29.33 32.71
N GLN A 382 13.96 29.27 33.98
CA GLN A 382 13.44 28.07 34.63
C GLN A 382 11.93 28.18 34.80
N HIS A 383 11.23 27.09 34.62
CA HIS A 383 9.79 26.95 34.82
C HIS A 383 9.50 26.45 36.24
N ARG A 384 8.69 27.16 36.99
CA ARG A 384 7.95 26.63 38.17
C ARG A 384 6.46 26.82 37.92
N ILE A 385 5.66 25.84 38.25
CA ILE A 385 4.19 25.81 38.06
C ILE A 385 3.58 27.23 38.12
N TYR A 386 3.22 27.79 36.95
CA TYR A 386 2.63 29.12 36.71
C TYR A 386 3.57 30.33 36.62
N PHE A 387 4.86 30.25 36.98
CA PHE A 387 5.79 31.39 36.92
C PHE A 387 7.18 30.94 36.46
N GLY A 388 7.82 31.69 35.61
CA GLY A 388 9.22 31.52 35.24
C GLY A 388 10.16 32.16 36.28
N LYS A 389 11.40 31.72 36.30
CA LYS A 389 12.47 32.25 37.11
C LYS A 389 13.71 32.44 36.25
N THR A 390 14.27 33.63 36.20
CA THR A 390 15.54 33.89 35.52
C THR A 390 16.69 33.85 36.48
N SER A 391 17.72 33.11 36.21
CA SER A 391 18.91 32.97 37.04
C SER A 391 20.17 33.08 36.20
N ILE A 392 21.25 33.61 36.80
CA ILE A 392 22.55 33.72 36.16
C ILE A 392 23.51 32.79 36.87
N TYR A 393 24.22 32.00 36.10
CA TYR A 393 25.20 31.02 36.58
C TYR A 393 26.55 31.28 35.97
N SER A 394 27.63 30.92 36.68
CA SER A 394 28.93 30.79 36.05
C SER A 394 28.96 29.63 35.09
N ILE A 395 29.91 29.58 34.14
CA ILE A 395 30.09 28.48 33.19
C ILE A 395 30.32 27.11 33.86
N VAL A 396 30.70 27.09 35.11
CA VAL A 396 30.87 25.90 35.94
C VAL A 396 29.64 25.55 36.79
N GLY A 397 28.51 26.27 36.62
CA GLY A 397 27.25 25.98 37.29
C GLY A 397 27.07 26.65 38.66
N THR A 398 28.00 27.52 39.10
CA THR A 398 27.82 28.29 40.34
C THR A 398 26.80 29.39 40.12
N LYS A 399 25.70 29.40 40.88
CA LYS A 399 24.69 30.44 40.81
C LYS A 399 25.23 31.78 41.26
N LEU A 400 25.21 32.76 40.37
CA LEU A 400 25.72 34.12 40.63
C LEU A 400 24.59 35.05 41.01
N TYR A 401 23.44 34.91 40.43
CA TYR A 401 22.28 35.77 40.63
C TYR A 401 21.00 34.94 40.53
N ASP A 402 20.03 35.28 41.40
CA ASP A 402 18.75 34.57 41.43
C ASP A 402 17.62 35.61 41.46
N GLN A 403 16.84 35.67 40.40
CA GLN A 403 15.69 36.58 40.35
C GLN A 403 14.40 35.80 40.53
N VAL A 404 13.50 36.34 41.29
CA VAL A 404 12.23 35.70 41.60
C VAL A 404 11.16 36.25 40.66
N THR A 405 10.48 35.37 39.94
CA THR A 405 9.25 35.62 39.17
C THR A 405 9.41 36.44 37.88
N THR A 406 9.62 35.74 36.81
CA THR A 406 9.46 36.25 35.44
C THR A 406 8.46 35.35 34.70
N PRO A 407 7.84 35.78 33.59
CA PRO A 407 7.12 34.86 32.70
C PRO A 407 8.04 33.80 32.13
N ILE A 408 7.45 32.76 31.57
CA ILE A 408 8.17 31.72 30.84
C ILE A 408 8.58 32.32 29.50
N TYR A 409 9.87 32.21 29.16
CA TYR A 409 10.41 32.66 27.88
C TYR A 409 10.76 31.50 27.02
N ASP A 410 10.40 31.56 25.74
CA ASP A 410 10.85 30.57 24.74
C ASP A 410 12.21 30.99 24.16
N LYS A 411 12.60 32.27 24.28
CA LYS A 411 13.89 32.76 23.82
C LYS A 411 14.43 33.88 24.70
N ILE A 412 15.74 33.84 24.92
CA ILE A 412 16.51 34.91 25.58
C ILE A 412 17.79 35.19 24.82
N GLN A 413 18.18 36.46 24.66
CA GLN A 413 19.37 36.86 23.94
C GLN A 413 19.95 38.13 24.59
N GLN A 414 21.28 38.28 24.65
CA GLN A 414 21.94 39.52 24.97
C GLN A 414 22.28 40.28 23.67
N LEU A 415 21.87 41.52 23.58
CA LEU A 415 22.20 42.41 22.49
C LEU A 415 23.63 42.94 22.59
N ASP A 416 24.11 43.59 21.51
CA ASP A 416 25.45 44.13 21.39
C ASP A 416 25.73 45.27 22.40
N ASP A 417 24.73 45.97 22.87
CA ASP A 417 24.84 46.98 23.93
C ASP A 417 24.83 46.41 25.34
N GLY A 418 24.71 45.10 25.50
CA GLY A 418 24.62 44.42 26.79
C GLY A 418 23.22 44.24 27.33
N THR A 419 22.19 44.73 26.63
CA THR A 419 20.79 44.57 27.02
C THR A 419 20.32 43.16 26.82
N LEU A 420 19.61 42.57 27.79
CA LEU A 420 18.96 41.29 27.68
C LEU A 420 17.54 41.45 27.12
N ILE A 421 17.24 40.70 26.07
CA ILE A 421 15.92 40.72 25.43
C ILE A 421 15.27 39.33 25.55
N THR A 422 13.96 39.32 25.77
CA THR A 422 13.10 38.14 25.83
C THR A 422 11.82 38.35 25.01
N ASP A 423 11.14 37.24 24.69
CA ASP A 423 9.91 37.25 23.86
C ASP A 423 8.63 37.62 24.64
N HIS A 424 8.66 37.70 25.97
CA HIS A 424 7.49 38.02 26.80
C HIS A 424 7.66 39.30 27.61
N ILE A 425 6.55 40.04 27.75
CA ILE A 425 6.43 41.27 28.54
C ILE A 425 6.09 40.95 29.97
N ASN A 426 6.87 41.49 30.96
CA ASN A 426 6.31 41.91 32.26
C ASN A 426 7.24 42.83 33.06
N GLU A 427 6.63 43.75 33.78
CA GLU A 427 7.21 44.78 34.66
C GLU A 427 7.81 44.13 35.90
N PHE A 428 9.12 43.97 35.99
CA PHE A 428 9.79 43.80 37.29
C PHE A 428 11.21 44.41 37.27
N GLY A 429 11.49 45.31 38.22
CA GLY A 429 12.78 45.92 38.37
C GLY A 429 13.88 44.91 38.72
N THR A 430 14.89 44.85 37.91
CA THR A 430 16.13 44.13 38.12
C THR A 430 17.30 45.06 37.99
N ASP A 431 18.39 44.81 38.74
CA ASP A 431 19.64 45.56 38.59
C ASP A 431 20.36 45.24 37.25
N ILE A 432 19.85 44.32 36.43
CA ILE A 432 20.29 44.01 35.09
C ILE A 432 19.29 44.66 34.12
N PRO A 433 19.75 45.44 33.14
CA PRO A 433 18.86 46.06 32.15
C PRO A 433 18.27 44.97 31.28
N MET A 434 17.07 44.50 31.61
CA MET A 434 16.25 43.62 30.81
C MET A 434 15.21 44.45 30.07
N GLN A 435 15.21 44.39 28.76
CA GLN A 435 14.17 44.96 27.92
C GLN A 435 13.37 43.86 27.27
N PHE A 436 12.08 43.98 27.28
CA PHE A 436 11.18 43.06 26.60
C PHE A 436 10.91 43.55 25.20
N VAL A 437 10.91 42.69 24.24
CA VAL A 437 10.59 43.04 22.84
C VAL A 437 9.25 43.74 22.74
N GLY A 438 8.29 43.42 23.63
CA GLY A 438 7.03 44.09 23.74
C GLY A 438 7.09 45.53 24.29
N ASP A 439 8.05 45.83 25.18
CA ASP A 439 8.22 47.20 25.72
C ASP A 439 8.88 48.12 24.72
N LEU A 440 9.72 47.59 23.84
CA LEU A 440 10.31 48.35 22.74
C LEU A 440 9.26 48.87 21.74
N GLY A 441 8.05 48.29 21.72
CA GLY A 441 6.95 48.67 20.86
C GLY A 441 5.90 49.58 21.47
N ALA A 442 5.91 49.81 22.79
CA ALA A 442 4.85 50.58 23.45
C ALA A 442 4.82 52.07 23.03
N ASP A 443 5.95 52.63 22.64
CA ASP A 443 6.08 54.03 22.17
C ASP A 443 6.16 54.17 20.64
N VAL A 444 6.06 53.08 19.88
CA VAL A 444 6.30 53.07 18.42
C VAL A 444 4.98 52.95 17.64
N ARG A 445 4.73 53.95 16.83
CA ARG A 445 3.54 54.01 15.95
C ARG A 445 3.51 52.81 15.01
N GLY A 446 2.55 51.87 15.25
CA GLY A 446 2.25 50.72 14.34
C GLY A 446 2.40 49.34 14.93
N TYR A 447 3.08 49.19 16.07
CA TYR A 447 3.18 47.90 16.79
C TYR A 447 2.23 47.91 17.99
N ASP A 448 1.23 47.05 17.99
CA ASP A 448 0.33 46.84 19.11
C ASP A 448 0.75 45.57 19.87
N SER A 449 1.60 45.73 20.87
CA SER A 449 2.11 44.66 21.73
C SER A 449 1.01 43.86 22.46
N LYS A 450 -0.21 44.45 22.56
CA LYS A 450 -1.36 43.76 23.16
C LYS A 450 -2.04 42.77 22.20
N GLN A 451 -1.83 42.89 20.90
CA GLN A 451 -2.44 42.05 19.88
C GLN A 451 -1.49 41.00 19.26
N SER A 452 -0.17 41.19 19.39
CA SER A 452 0.78 40.32 18.73
C SER A 452 2.06 40.12 19.54
N ARG A 453 2.26 38.92 20.07
CA ARG A 453 3.51 38.57 20.77
C ARG A 453 4.64 38.33 19.78
N ALA A 454 5.88 38.58 20.21
CA ALA A 454 7.05 38.18 19.45
C ALA A 454 7.21 36.65 19.48
N ARG A 455 7.26 36.04 18.33
CA ARG A 455 7.53 34.62 18.19
C ARG A 455 9.00 34.30 18.04
N TYR A 456 9.72 35.19 17.35
CA TYR A 456 11.14 35.07 17.10
C TYR A 456 11.76 36.44 16.94
N PHE A 457 12.99 36.62 17.41
CA PHE A 457 13.74 37.86 17.24
C PHE A 457 15.23 37.56 17.04
N MET A 458 15.92 38.44 16.37
CA MET A 458 17.33 38.31 16.06
C MET A 458 17.95 39.74 15.93
N GLU A 459 19.05 39.97 16.62
CA GLU A 459 19.87 41.14 16.36
C GLU A 459 20.78 40.88 15.17
N ARG A 460 20.72 41.73 14.19
CA ARG A 460 21.57 41.69 13.01
C ARG A 460 22.95 42.31 13.36
N LYS A 461 23.97 41.94 12.57
CA LYS A 461 25.33 42.48 12.69
C LYS A 461 25.40 44.02 12.53
N ASN A 462 24.45 44.62 11.83
CA ASN A 462 24.33 46.08 11.69
C ASN A 462 23.65 46.73 12.90
N GLY A 463 23.29 45.99 13.94
CA GLY A 463 22.64 46.45 15.16
C GLY A 463 21.11 46.62 15.02
N GLU A 464 20.49 46.22 13.93
CA GLU A 464 19.03 46.20 13.81
C GLU A 464 18.46 44.98 14.51
N LEU A 465 17.41 45.15 15.30
CA LEU A 465 16.67 44.03 15.87
C LEU A 465 15.46 43.68 14.96
N TRP A 466 15.46 42.48 14.43
CA TRP A 466 14.35 41.98 13.64
C TRP A 466 13.45 41.07 14.47
N ILE A 467 12.14 41.28 14.35
CA ILE A 467 11.12 40.65 15.17
C ILE A 467 10.07 39.99 14.25
N ILE A 468 9.75 38.74 14.46
CA ILE A 468 8.58 38.06 13.91
C ILE A 468 7.55 37.87 14.99
N THR A 469 6.31 38.23 14.71
CA THR A 469 5.18 38.05 15.63
C THR A 469 4.51 36.69 15.49
N GLU A 470 3.69 36.30 16.48
CA GLU A 470 2.91 35.06 16.42
C GLU A 470 1.96 34.97 15.19
N ILE A 471 1.46 36.14 14.74
CA ILE A 471 0.60 36.24 13.56
C ILE A 471 1.38 36.31 12.23
N GLY A 472 2.72 36.36 12.31
CA GLY A 472 3.61 36.31 11.16
C GLY A 472 3.96 37.66 10.56
N ASP A 473 3.78 38.76 11.30
CA ASP A 473 4.28 40.08 10.90
C ASP A 473 5.78 40.18 11.18
N LEU A 474 6.49 40.86 10.31
CA LEU A 474 7.93 41.12 10.42
C LEU A 474 8.22 42.60 10.64
N TYR A 475 9.00 42.89 11.65
CA TYR A 475 9.39 44.25 12.02
C TYR A 475 10.91 44.37 12.16
N ALA A 476 11.44 45.56 11.85
CA ALA A 476 12.82 45.93 12.14
C ALA A 476 12.87 47.14 13.07
N LEU A 477 13.68 47.05 14.12
CA LEU A 477 13.94 48.11 15.09
C LEU A 477 15.40 48.54 14.99
N THR A 478 15.64 49.83 14.77
CA THR A 478 16.99 50.43 14.75
C THR A 478 17.33 51.00 16.11
N PRO A 479 18.31 50.52 16.87
CA PRO A 479 18.70 51.05 18.17
C PRO A 479 19.22 52.49 18.07
N GLY A 480 18.84 53.36 19.04
CA GLY A 480 19.46 54.68 19.22
C GLY A 480 18.90 55.87 18.40
N ARG A 481 17.92 55.67 17.52
CA ARG A 481 17.08 56.74 16.98
C ARG A 481 15.68 56.49 17.52
N ASP A 482 15.03 57.50 18.15
CA ASP A 482 13.68 57.39 18.68
C ASP A 482 12.92 56.21 18.05
N SER A 483 13.01 55.07 18.72
CA SER A 483 12.64 53.71 18.35
C SER A 483 11.55 53.61 17.26
N VAL A 484 11.94 53.64 15.99
CA VAL A 484 11.01 53.48 14.87
C VAL A 484 11.02 52.02 14.41
N ILE A 485 9.95 51.34 14.69
CA ILE A 485 9.71 50.02 14.10
C ILE A 485 9.19 50.22 12.67
N HIS A 486 9.92 49.75 11.72
CA HIS A 486 9.46 49.71 10.35
C HIS A 486 8.87 48.35 10.09
N PRO A 487 7.60 48.23 9.63
CA PRO A 487 7.13 47.00 9.07
C PRO A 487 8.00 46.65 7.84
N LEU A 488 8.67 45.51 7.91
CA LEU A 488 9.37 45.01 6.76
C LEU A 488 8.30 44.34 5.86
N GLU A 489 7.71 45.17 4.96
CA GLU A 489 6.81 44.61 3.98
C GLU A 489 7.58 43.62 3.07
N PRO A 490 7.28 42.32 3.12
CA PRO A 490 7.91 41.36 2.22
C PRO A 490 7.52 41.55 0.76
N SER A 491 6.58 42.46 0.49
CA SER A 491 6.04 42.77 -0.83
C SER A 491 6.49 44.12 -1.35
N HIS A 492 7.70 44.26 -1.88
CA HIS A 492 7.92 45.34 -2.84
C HIS A 492 7.25 45.02 -4.15
N GLN A 493 6.55 45.97 -4.76
CA GLN A 493 5.80 45.89 -5.99
C GLN A 493 6.63 45.44 -7.22
N GLU A 494 7.94 45.26 -7.08
CA GLU A 494 8.84 44.83 -8.18
C GLU A 494 9.21 43.33 -8.12
N SER A 495 9.07 42.65 -6.98
CA SER A 495 9.24 41.20 -6.86
C SER A 495 7.90 40.53 -6.52
N GLN A 496 7.40 39.70 -7.39
CA GLN A 496 6.15 38.92 -7.21
C GLN A 496 6.25 37.85 -6.09
N ILE A 497 7.16 38.03 -5.12
CA ILE A 497 7.42 37.05 -4.06
C ILE A 497 6.61 37.48 -2.84
N ASN A 498 5.70 36.61 -2.42
CA ASN A 498 4.86 36.74 -1.23
C ASN A 498 5.37 35.79 -0.13
N ILE A 499 5.96 36.32 0.95
CA ILE A 499 6.40 35.54 2.12
C ILE A 499 5.21 35.36 3.04
N GLN A 500 4.76 34.12 3.23
CA GLN A 500 3.58 33.82 4.05
C GLN A 500 3.96 33.18 5.38
N SER A 501 3.45 33.78 6.47
CA SER A 501 3.66 33.26 7.83
C SER A 501 5.13 33.01 8.18
N PRO A 502 6.00 34.04 8.17
CA PRO A 502 7.38 33.90 8.60
C PRO A 502 7.43 33.45 10.06
N HIS A 503 8.41 32.58 10.38
CA HIS A 503 8.52 32.01 11.72
C HIS A 503 9.95 31.81 12.23
N TYR A 504 10.97 31.96 11.37
CA TYR A 504 12.38 31.87 11.75
C TYR A 504 13.22 32.81 10.92
N ILE A 505 14.25 33.46 11.52
CA ILE A 505 15.20 34.33 10.86
C ILE A 505 16.62 33.87 11.18
N PHE A 506 17.49 33.99 10.22
CA PHE A 506 18.90 33.68 10.36
C PHE A 506 19.72 34.65 9.52
N GLU A 507 20.86 35.13 10.05
CA GLU A 507 21.85 35.92 9.33
C GLU A 507 23.18 35.22 9.29
N ASP A 508 23.74 35.02 8.09
CA ASP A 508 25.05 34.39 7.93
C ASP A 508 26.23 35.36 8.17
N LYS A 509 27.44 34.85 8.13
CA LYS A 509 28.67 35.65 8.31
C LYS A 509 28.88 36.70 7.21
N GLU A 510 28.23 36.52 6.06
CA GLU A 510 28.28 37.43 4.91
C GLU A 510 27.13 38.44 4.91
N GLU A 511 26.42 38.56 6.03
CA GLU A 511 25.29 39.52 6.25
C GLU A 511 24.08 39.23 5.32
N THR A 512 23.96 38.02 4.81
CA THR A 512 22.77 37.53 4.09
C THR A 512 21.72 37.09 5.10
N VAL A 513 20.54 37.69 5.00
CA VAL A 513 19.42 37.33 5.88
C VAL A 513 18.55 36.30 5.22
N TYR A 514 18.21 35.26 5.98
CA TYR A 514 17.32 34.20 5.60
C TYR A 514 16.03 34.22 6.43
N ILE A 515 14.89 34.07 5.79
CA ILE A 515 13.58 33.98 6.44
C ILE A 515 12.93 32.66 6.07
N ALA A 516 12.64 31.83 7.07
CA ALA A 516 11.81 30.69 6.91
C ALA A 516 10.34 31.07 7.10
N ALA A 517 9.50 30.69 6.16
CA ALA A 517 8.09 31.00 6.11
C ALA A 517 7.26 29.77 5.77
N GLY A 518 5.94 29.83 5.91
CA GLY A 518 5.05 28.72 5.61
C GLY A 518 5.12 28.22 4.16
N ASN A 519 5.54 29.09 3.24
CA ASN A 519 5.67 28.80 1.81
C ASN A 519 7.13 28.66 1.33
N GLY A 520 8.10 28.49 2.23
CA GLY A 520 9.49 28.20 1.87
C GLY A 520 10.56 29.00 2.59
N LEU A 521 11.78 28.94 2.08
CA LEU A 521 12.93 29.70 2.56
C LEU A 521 13.24 30.84 1.57
N PHE A 522 13.41 32.03 2.13
CA PHE A 522 13.73 33.25 1.39
C PHE A 522 15.03 33.82 1.87
N TYR A 523 15.81 34.44 0.98
CA TYR A 523 17.02 35.13 1.36
C TYR A 523 17.13 36.51 0.71
N ARG A 524 17.87 37.40 1.37
CA ARG A 524 18.18 38.75 0.90
C ARG A 524 19.61 39.10 1.30
N LYS A 525 20.43 39.52 0.34
CA LYS A 525 21.76 40.06 0.61
C LYS A 525 21.68 41.49 1.15
N GLU A 526 22.63 41.91 1.99
CA GLU A 526 22.64 43.19 2.69
C GLU A 526 22.31 44.41 1.79
N HIS A 527 22.88 44.47 0.62
CA HIS A 527 22.67 45.59 -0.30
C HIS A 527 21.58 45.38 -1.36
N SER A 528 20.81 44.33 -1.26
CA SER A 528 19.72 44.01 -2.18
C SER A 528 18.38 44.44 -1.60
N SER A 529 17.53 45.06 -2.39
CA SER A 529 16.13 45.34 -2.02
C SER A 529 15.20 44.15 -2.31
N SER A 530 15.67 43.11 -3.06
CA SER A 530 14.82 42.01 -3.52
C SER A 530 15.04 40.76 -2.70
N TRP A 531 13.92 40.08 -2.36
CA TRP A 531 13.94 38.77 -1.79
C TRP A 531 14.00 37.70 -2.90
N HIS A 532 14.66 36.58 -2.62
CA HIS A 532 14.75 35.42 -3.49
C HIS A 532 14.31 34.17 -2.75
N GLN A 533 13.50 33.35 -3.38
CA GLN A 533 13.08 32.08 -2.82
C GLN A 533 14.08 30.98 -3.19
N ILE A 534 14.38 30.12 -2.24
CA ILE A 534 15.24 28.95 -2.46
C ILE A 534 14.32 27.75 -2.80
N ASP A 535 14.54 27.17 -3.96
CA ASP A 535 13.86 25.95 -4.37
C ASP A 535 14.68 24.73 -3.92
N PHE A 536 14.12 23.96 -3.00
CA PHE A 536 14.73 22.72 -2.53
C PHE A 536 14.36 21.51 -3.40
N GLY A 537 13.48 21.64 -4.38
CA GLY A 537 12.94 20.54 -5.15
C GLY A 537 12.09 19.55 -4.30
N LEU A 538 11.59 20.01 -3.16
CA LEU A 538 10.83 19.23 -2.20
C LEU A 538 9.41 19.80 -2.03
N PRO A 539 8.40 18.97 -1.75
CA PRO A 539 7.07 19.44 -1.36
C PRO A 539 7.12 20.37 -0.13
N GLU A 540 6.25 21.36 -0.10
CA GLU A 540 6.18 22.37 0.98
C GLU A 540 6.04 21.76 2.39
N GLU A 541 5.37 20.62 2.50
CA GLU A 541 5.18 19.90 3.77
C GLU A 541 6.50 19.47 4.44
N TYR A 542 7.58 19.35 3.67
CA TYR A 542 8.93 19.00 4.18
C TYR A 542 9.76 20.21 4.55
N ILE A 543 9.30 21.43 4.28
CA ILE A 543 10.07 22.67 4.47
C ILE A 543 9.64 23.41 5.77
N ASN A 544 9.25 22.68 6.81
CA ASN A 544 8.97 23.27 8.12
C ASN A 544 10.28 23.45 8.89
N ILE A 545 10.93 24.59 8.71
CA ILE A 545 12.26 24.88 9.25
C ILE A 545 12.17 25.21 10.74
N ARG A 546 13.03 24.57 11.54
CA ARG A 546 13.08 24.70 12.99
C ARG A 546 14.37 25.33 13.50
N GLY A 547 15.46 25.18 12.77
CA GLY A 547 16.75 25.71 13.15
C GLY A 547 17.66 25.86 11.96
N MET A 548 18.59 26.81 12.04
CA MET A 548 19.64 27.02 11.05
C MET A 548 20.98 27.27 11.74
N VAL A 549 22.04 26.71 11.19
CA VAL A 549 23.39 26.97 11.65
C VAL A 549 24.33 27.10 10.47
N GLU A 550 25.31 27.96 10.60
CA GLU A 550 26.29 28.22 9.55
C GLU A 550 27.58 27.44 9.77
N ASP A 551 28.05 26.82 8.72
CA ASP A 551 29.38 26.25 8.60
C ASP A 551 30.26 27.09 7.66
N SER A 552 31.47 26.65 7.39
CA SER A 552 32.45 27.36 6.57
C SER A 552 31.90 27.70 5.16
N ASP A 553 31.23 26.75 4.53
CA ASP A 553 30.79 26.83 3.12
C ASP A 553 29.28 26.63 2.91
N ALA A 554 28.55 26.29 3.96
CA ALA A 554 27.15 25.93 3.89
C ALA A 554 26.34 26.45 5.06
N ILE A 555 25.02 26.54 4.87
CA ILE A 555 24.03 26.71 5.93
C ILE A 555 23.31 25.37 6.08
N TRP A 556 23.34 24.86 7.29
CA TRP A 556 22.59 23.68 7.67
C TRP A 556 21.23 24.08 8.23
N ILE A 557 20.20 23.49 7.70
CA ILE A 557 18.82 23.84 7.96
C ILE A 557 18.10 22.60 8.46
N MET A 558 17.55 22.66 9.63
CA MET A 558 16.79 21.58 10.24
C MET A 558 15.31 21.76 9.98
N SER A 559 14.71 20.74 9.39
CA SER A 559 13.28 20.61 9.25
C SER A 559 12.74 19.51 10.19
N ARG A 560 11.45 19.24 10.14
CA ARG A 560 10.83 18.22 11.00
C ARG A 560 11.43 16.81 10.83
N THR A 561 11.85 16.45 9.62
CA THR A 561 12.35 15.10 9.30
C THR A 561 13.61 15.12 8.44
N LEU A 562 14.03 16.31 8.02
CA LEU A 562 15.15 16.49 7.10
C LEU A 562 16.19 17.43 7.71
N LEU A 563 17.43 17.15 7.40
CA LEU A 563 18.56 18.06 7.53
C LEU A 563 18.95 18.50 6.11
N LEU A 564 18.84 19.78 5.82
CA LEU A 564 19.14 20.37 4.52
C LEU A 564 20.49 21.05 4.59
N ARG A 565 21.32 20.88 3.58
CA ARG A 565 22.57 21.60 3.40
C ARG A 565 22.43 22.55 2.23
N LEU A 566 22.52 23.83 2.45
CA LEU A 566 22.46 24.88 1.46
C LEU A 566 23.87 25.41 1.20
N ASN A 567 24.39 25.25 0.01
CA ASN A 567 25.67 25.85 -0.37
C ASN A 567 25.49 27.37 -0.54
N LYS A 568 26.29 28.18 0.18
CA LYS A 568 26.17 29.63 0.19
C LYS A 568 26.42 30.31 -1.15
N GLN A 569 27.37 29.76 -1.94
CA GLN A 569 27.77 30.38 -3.20
C GLN A 569 26.88 29.96 -4.36
N ALA A 570 26.61 28.65 -4.45
CA ALA A 570 25.89 28.07 -5.58
C ALA A 570 24.35 28.11 -5.37
N HIS A 571 23.88 28.38 -4.16
CA HIS A 571 22.47 28.22 -3.75
C HIS A 571 21.85 26.87 -4.11
N THR A 572 22.69 25.84 -4.28
CA THR A 572 22.25 24.47 -4.47
C THR A 572 22.04 23.81 -3.10
N SER A 573 21.03 22.97 -3.04
CA SER A 573 20.71 22.27 -1.80
C SER A 573 20.89 20.75 -1.97
N SER A 574 21.32 20.12 -0.90
CA SER A 574 21.24 18.69 -0.69
C SER A 574 20.46 18.44 0.60
N TYR A 575 19.82 17.29 0.72
CA TYR A 575 19.07 16.95 1.92
C TYR A 575 19.42 15.56 2.40
N TYR A 576 19.34 15.40 3.71
CA TYR A 576 19.63 14.17 4.43
C TYR A 576 18.42 13.85 5.31
N ARG A 577 18.00 12.60 5.34
CA ARG A 577 16.91 12.20 6.21
C ARG A 577 17.40 11.83 7.58
N ILE A 578 16.76 12.35 8.61
CA ILE A 578 16.92 11.87 9.97
C ILE A 578 16.19 10.53 10.05
N PRO A 579 16.87 9.41 10.35
CA PRO A 579 16.23 8.10 10.39
C PRO A 579 15.07 8.06 11.37
N ILE A 580 13.96 7.45 10.98
CA ILE A 580 12.71 7.44 11.75
C ILE A 580 12.90 6.76 13.12
N LYS A 581 13.83 5.82 13.24
CA LYS A 581 14.18 5.20 14.54
C LYS A 581 14.54 6.23 15.63
N PHE A 582 15.06 7.40 15.23
CA PHE A 582 15.38 8.52 16.14
C PHE A 582 14.19 9.47 16.32
N LEU A 583 13.17 9.37 15.46
CA LEU A 583 11.97 10.20 15.46
C LEU A 583 10.70 9.34 15.63
N PRO A 584 10.59 8.49 16.67
CA PRO A 584 9.34 7.78 16.94
C PRO A 584 8.20 8.77 17.17
N GLU A 585 6.97 8.29 17.22
CA GLU A 585 5.81 9.16 17.45
C GLU A 585 6.01 10.07 18.67
N GLY A 586 5.92 11.37 18.45
CA GLY A 586 6.09 12.40 19.48
C GLY A 586 7.49 13.02 19.58
N ARG A 587 8.52 12.44 19.01
CA ARG A 587 9.84 13.08 18.93
C ARG A 587 9.90 14.06 17.76
N VAL A 588 10.25 15.29 18.04
CA VAL A 588 10.35 16.36 17.06
C VAL A 588 11.67 17.10 17.25
N PRO A 589 12.45 17.37 16.20
CA PRO A 589 13.60 18.24 16.28
C PRO A 589 13.22 19.64 16.79
N GLN A 590 13.98 20.15 17.74
CA GLN A 590 13.74 21.44 18.37
C GLN A 590 14.82 22.46 18.02
N ASP A 591 16.09 22.04 18.01
CA ASP A 591 17.22 22.93 17.84
C ASP A 591 18.40 22.21 17.18
N LEU A 592 19.33 22.99 16.60
CA LEU A 592 20.51 22.52 15.89
C LEU A 592 21.73 23.32 16.33
N ALA A 593 22.80 22.63 16.73
CA ALA A 593 24.08 23.25 17.05
C ALA A 593 25.22 22.56 16.30
N ILE A 594 26.32 23.27 16.09
CA ILE A 594 27.51 22.80 15.37
C ILE A 594 28.77 22.93 16.23
N ASP A 595 29.62 21.92 16.15
CA ASP A 595 31.04 22.01 16.48
C ASP A 595 31.86 22.01 15.17
N SER A 596 32.11 23.20 14.63
CA SER A 596 32.83 23.36 13.36
C SER A 596 34.26 22.85 13.39
N SER A 597 34.86 22.75 14.58
CA SER A 597 36.26 22.26 14.72
C SER A 597 36.39 20.77 14.47
N ARG A 598 35.28 20.01 14.55
CA ARG A 598 35.23 18.57 14.42
C ARG A 598 34.28 18.07 13.36
N ASN A 599 33.60 18.95 12.63
CA ASN A 599 32.51 18.59 11.70
C ASN A 599 31.42 17.73 12.35
N ILE A 600 31.06 18.07 13.59
CA ILE A 600 30.01 17.38 14.34
C ILE A 600 28.84 18.32 14.54
N TYR A 601 27.65 17.82 14.25
CA TYR A 601 26.39 18.51 14.45
C TYR A 601 25.60 17.83 15.56
N TYR A 602 24.87 18.62 16.31
CA TYR A 602 24.03 18.14 17.39
C TYR A 602 22.59 18.58 17.12
N ILE A 603 21.66 17.65 17.20
CA ILE A 603 20.22 17.86 17.00
C ILE A 603 19.52 17.63 18.32
N GLY A 604 18.93 18.66 18.88
CA GLY A 604 18.06 18.54 20.06
C GLY A 604 16.70 18.00 19.68
N LEU A 605 16.21 17.00 20.40
CA LEU A 605 14.87 16.44 20.29
C LEU A 605 14.14 16.70 21.61
N ASN A 606 12.80 16.75 21.58
CA ASN A 606 12.01 16.93 22.81
C ASN A 606 12.19 15.81 23.86
N SER A 607 12.91 14.74 23.56
CA SER A 607 13.18 13.64 24.50
C SER A 607 14.56 13.00 24.31
N ALA A 608 15.45 13.61 23.55
CA ALA A 608 16.81 13.07 23.30
C ALA A 608 17.71 14.11 22.67
N ALA A 609 19.00 13.85 22.57
CA ALA A 609 19.92 14.59 21.73
C ALA A 609 20.69 13.64 20.81
N LEU A 610 20.81 14.03 19.55
CA LEU A 610 21.53 13.28 18.52
C LEU A 610 22.84 13.98 18.18
N LYS A 611 23.89 13.18 18.02
CA LYS A 611 25.16 13.58 17.43
C LYS A 611 25.18 13.08 15.98
N LEU A 612 25.55 13.96 15.07
CA LEU A 612 25.71 13.68 13.64
C LEU A 612 27.16 13.89 13.24
N SER A 613 27.79 12.88 12.68
CA SER A 613 29.14 12.98 12.08
C SER A 613 29.01 13.33 10.59
N LEU A 614 29.49 14.48 10.17
CA LEU A 614 29.45 14.89 8.77
C LEU A 614 30.32 14.00 7.88
N SER A 615 31.50 13.62 8.35
CA SER A 615 32.41 12.74 7.61
C SER A 615 31.77 11.37 7.35
N ALA A 616 31.08 10.82 8.33
CA ALA A 616 30.35 9.58 8.17
C ALA A 616 29.13 9.73 7.24
N LEU A 617 28.48 10.88 7.26
CA LEU A 617 27.35 11.21 6.38
C LEU A 617 27.77 11.30 4.90
N GLU A 618 28.89 12.00 4.63
CA GLU A 618 29.40 12.21 3.28
C GLU A 618 30.03 10.96 2.68
N ASN A 619 30.65 10.13 3.53
CA ASN A 619 31.32 8.87 3.13
C ASN A 619 30.35 7.69 3.05
N GLN A 620 29.09 7.88 3.33
CA GLN A 620 28.10 6.80 3.22
C GLN A 620 28.07 6.24 1.80
N GLU A 621 28.19 4.93 1.65
CA GLU A 621 28.04 4.25 0.38
C GLU A 621 26.56 4.29 -0.09
N SER A 622 26.35 4.05 -1.39
CA SER A 622 25.00 3.82 -1.92
C SER A 622 24.39 2.62 -1.20
N PRO A 623 23.07 2.63 -0.91
CA PRO A 623 22.45 1.46 -0.33
C PRO A 623 22.62 0.25 -1.25
N GLN A 624 22.78 -0.92 -0.69
CA GLN A 624 22.78 -2.16 -1.46
C GLN A 624 21.46 -2.32 -2.23
N PRO A 625 21.44 -3.06 -3.34
CA PRO A 625 20.23 -3.28 -4.13
C PRO A 625 19.07 -3.78 -3.25
N VAL A 626 17.88 -3.31 -3.56
CA VAL A 626 16.66 -3.81 -2.89
C VAL A 626 16.35 -5.19 -3.42
N ILE A 627 16.06 -6.12 -2.54
CA ILE A 627 15.60 -7.47 -2.87
C ILE A 627 14.13 -7.64 -2.50
N MET A 628 13.42 -8.48 -3.26
CA MET A 628 12.04 -8.85 -2.95
C MET A 628 12.06 -10.01 -1.96
N THR A 629 11.38 -9.87 -0.82
CA THR A 629 11.45 -10.86 0.26
C THR A 629 10.24 -11.79 0.29
N ASN A 630 9.04 -11.26 0.28
CA ASN A 630 7.83 -12.03 0.54
C ASN A 630 6.68 -11.66 -0.40
N LEU A 631 5.91 -12.66 -0.81
CA LEU A 631 4.62 -12.48 -1.45
C LEU A 631 3.49 -12.80 -0.44
N TYR A 632 2.52 -11.93 -0.37
CA TYR A 632 1.30 -12.15 0.41
C TYR A 632 0.09 -12.10 -0.51
N VAL A 633 -0.85 -13.00 -0.28
CA VAL A 633 -2.14 -13.01 -0.93
C VAL A 633 -3.21 -13.06 0.15
N ASP A 634 -4.13 -12.10 0.12
CA ASP A 634 -5.15 -11.94 1.16
C ASP A 634 -4.56 -11.91 2.60
N ARG A 635 -3.35 -11.33 2.75
CA ARG A 635 -2.53 -11.24 3.96
C ARG A 635 -1.87 -12.54 4.42
N GLU A 636 -2.02 -13.62 3.69
CA GLU A 636 -1.29 -14.86 3.96
C GLU A 636 -0.02 -14.91 3.10
N ARG A 637 1.08 -15.34 3.68
CA ARG A 637 2.35 -15.51 2.97
C ARG A 637 2.25 -16.68 2.00
N VAL A 638 2.62 -16.43 0.75
CA VAL A 638 2.69 -17.43 -0.32
C VAL A 638 4.12 -17.97 -0.43
N ARG A 639 4.24 -19.28 -0.50
CA ARG A 639 5.51 -20.02 -0.67
C ARG A 639 5.48 -20.86 -1.94
N PRO A 640 6.65 -21.28 -2.46
CA PRO A 640 6.69 -22.30 -3.49
C PRO A 640 5.97 -23.58 -3.07
N ASN A 641 5.29 -24.21 -4.00
CA ASN A 641 4.57 -25.47 -3.77
C ASN A 641 3.43 -25.43 -2.73
N ASP A 642 2.92 -24.25 -2.41
CA ASP A 642 1.76 -24.11 -1.56
C ASP A 642 0.43 -24.32 -2.35
N PRO A 643 -0.72 -24.41 -1.67
CA PRO A 643 -2.02 -24.58 -2.35
C PRO A 643 -2.44 -23.42 -3.26
N TYR A 644 -1.75 -22.29 -3.21
CA TYR A 644 -2.03 -21.13 -4.06
C TYR A 644 -1.53 -21.32 -5.49
N GLU A 645 -0.48 -22.16 -5.69
CA GLU A 645 0.14 -22.44 -7.00
C GLU A 645 0.53 -21.14 -7.76
N ILE A 646 1.07 -20.15 -7.04
CA ILE A 646 1.42 -18.85 -7.60
C ILE A 646 2.92 -18.74 -7.86
N LEU A 647 3.73 -19.30 -6.95
CA LEU A 647 5.19 -19.26 -7.03
C LEU A 647 5.75 -20.65 -7.38
N ASP A 648 6.57 -20.69 -8.42
CA ASP A 648 7.36 -21.88 -8.79
C ASP A 648 8.64 -21.97 -7.96
N SER A 649 9.18 -20.81 -7.57
CA SER A 649 10.35 -20.66 -6.69
C SER A 649 10.15 -19.49 -5.73
N SER A 650 10.99 -19.42 -4.70
CA SER A 650 10.98 -18.30 -3.74
C SER A 650 11.09 -16.95 -4.46
N LEU A 651 10.43 -15.92 -3.93
CA LEU A 651 10.38 -14.59 -4.55
C LEU A 651 11.78 -13.95 -4.69
N PHE A 652 12.76 -14.40 -3.92
CA PHE A 652 14.16 -14.01 -4.06
C PHE A 652 14.81 -14.41 -5.40
N TYR A 653 14.33 -15.50 -6.01
CA TYR A 653 14.82 -16.07 -7.24
C TYR A 653 13.89 -15.85 -8.43
N GLN A 654 12.64 -15.48 -8.16
CA GLN A 654 11.60 -15.34 -9.18
C GLN A 654 11.30 -13.88 -9.46
N HIS A 655 11.47 -13.46 -10.73
CA HIS A 655 11.25 -12.08 -11.15
C HIS A 655 9.87 -11.83 -11.77
N SER A 656 9.06 -12.88 -11.91
CA SER A 656 7.69 -12.76 -12.41
C SER A 656 6.81 -13.90 -11.94
N PHE A 657 5.51 -13.60 -11.72
CA PHE A 657 4.51 -14.60 -11.33
C PHE A 657 3.12 -14.23 -11.84
N ARG A 658 2.19 -15.19 -11.74
CA ARG A 658 0.81 -15.00 -12.17
C ARG A 658 -0.14 -15.21 -11.01
N VAL A 659 -1.06 -14.28 -10.80
CA VAL A 659 -2.03 -14.32 -9.71
C VAL A 659 -3.42 -14.64 -10.27
N PRO A 660 -4.07 -15.71 -9.85
CA PRO A 660 -5.46 -15.98 -10.19
C PRO A 660 -6.36 -14.85 -9.69
N TYR A 661 -7.38 -14.46 -10.46
CA TYR A 661 -8.27 -13.33 -10.15
C TYR A 661 -8.96 -13.41 -8.78
N LYS A 662 -9.16 -14.60 -8.25
CA LYS A 662 -9.72 -14.81 -6.90
C LYS A 662 -8.81 -14.25 -5.80
N TYR A 663 -7.51 -14.10 -6.05
CA TYR A 663 -6.49 -13.67 -5.10
C TYR A 663 -5.91 -12.28 -5.42
N ARG A 664 -6.74 -11.33 -5.78
CA ARG A 664 -6.35 -10.00 -6.27
C ARG A 664 -5.92 -8.98 -5.21
N ASN A 665 -5.77 -9.41 -3.94
CA ASN A 665 -5.15 -8.63 -2.89
C ASN A 665 -3.72 -9.13 -2.72
N VAL A 666 -2.76 -8.35 -3.21
CA VAL A 666 -1.35 -8.74 -3.30
C VAL A 666 -0.54 -7.85 -2.37
N GLY A 667 0.23 -8.46 -1.48
CA GLY A 667 1.23 -7.80 -0.64
C GLY A 667 2.63 -8.17 -1.10
N LEU A 668 3.50 -7.20 -1.25
CA LEU A 668 4.88 -7.38 -1.69
C LEU A 668 5.82 -6.89 -0.62
N GLY A 669 6.65 -7.79 -0.12
CA GLY A 669 7.72 -7.52 0.84
C GLY A 669 9.05 -7.24 0.13
N PHE A 670 9.83 -6.31 0.66
CA PHE A 670 11.13 -5.93 0.11
C PHE A 670 12.06 -5.41 1.20
N ASN A 671 13.37 -5.54 0.96
CA ASN A 671 14.40 -5.07 1.87
C ASN A 671 15.71 -4.77 1.12
N CYS A 672 16.64 -4.01 1.72
CA CYS A 672 18.01 -3.94 1.23
C CYS A 672 18.82 -5.14 1.69
N HIS A 673 19.73 -5.57 0.83
CA HIS A 673 20.68 -6.62 1.14
C HIS A 673 21.56 -6.27 2.36
N ASN A 674 21.99 -7.24 3.12
CA ASN A 674 22.98 -7.12 4.22
C ASN A 674 22.65 -6.12 5.34
N GLY A 675 21.40 -6.05 5.80
CA GLY A 675 21.05 -5.35 7.04
C GLY A 675 21.24 -3.83 7.03
N GLN A 676 21.56 -3.20 5.90
CA GLN A 676 21.50 -1.73 5.72
C GLN A 676 20.06 -1.20 5.73
N SER A 677 19.11 -2.09 5.84
CA SER A 677 17.68 -1.82 5.73
C SER A 677 17.12 -0.82 6.75
N ILE A 678 17.68 -0.77 7.94
CA ILE A 678 17.13 0.03 9.06
C ILE A 678 17.35 1.54 8.80
N GLU A 679 18.39 1.90 8.08
CA GLU A 679 18.77 3.31 7.82
C GLU A 679 18.31 3.81 6.44
N ALA A 680 17.84 2.92 5.57
CA ALA A 680 17.38 3.29 4.23
C ALA A 680 15.90 3.70 4.21
N SER A 681 15.59 4.72 3.40
CA SER A 681 14.21 5.11 3.06
C SER A 681 13.84 4.46 1.73
N TYR A 682 12.68 3.83 1.65
CA TYR A 682 12.23 3.12 0.47
C TYR A 682 11.17 3.88 -0.30
N TYR A 683 11.27 3.84 -1.60
CA TYR A 683 10.31 4.42 -2.52
C TYR A 683 9.85 3.36 -3.50
N TYR A 684 8.55 3.27 -3.70
CA TYR A 684 7.94 2.28 -4.57
C TYR A 684 6.92 2.90 -5.51
N ARG A 685 6.63 2.18 -6.60
CA ARG A 685 5.49 2.44 -7.48
C ARG A 685 5.00 1.14 -8.10
N LEU A 686 3.74 1.11 -8.53
CA LEU A 686 3.16 -0.02 -9.24
C LEU A 686 2.70 0.43 -10.62
N LEU A 687 3.52 0.20 -11.63
CA LEU A 687 3.15 0.47 -13.02
C LEU A 687 1.97 -0.42 -13.42
N GLY A 688 0.98 0.16 -14.08
CA GLY A 688 -0.32 -0.47 -14.33
C GLY A 688 -1.42 -0.01 -13.37
N LEU A 689 -1.06 0.57 -12.19
CA LEU A 689 -1.99 1.17 -11.26
C LEU A 689 -1.69 2.67 -11.04
N ASP A 690 -0.44 2.99 -10.65
CA ASP A 690 0.02 4.35 -10.39
C ASP A 690 1.51 4.46 -10.76
N ALA A 691 1.85 5.44 -11.59
CA ALA A 691 3.22 5.65 -12.05
C ALA A 691 4.06 6.54 -11.11
N ASN A 692 3.44 7.17 -10.11
CA ASN A 692 4.12 8.07 -9.19
C ASN A 692 4.87 7.30 -8.11
N TRP A 693 6.08 7.77 -7.77
CA TRP A 693 6.84 7.25 -6.66
C TRP A 693 6.19 7.63 -5.32
N LYS A 694 6.01 6.63 -4.45
CA LYS A 694 5.49 6.79 -3.09
C LYS A 694 6.56 6.40 -2.08
N ASN A 695 6.61 7.12 -0.98
CA ASN A 695 7.47 6.75 0.14
C ASN A 695 6.80 5.62 0.93
N ALA A 696 7.54 4.55 1.18
CA ALA A 696 7.07 3.43 1.98
C ALA A 696 7.07 3.71 3.49
N ASN A 697 7.65 4.85 3.91
CA ASN A 697 7.86 5.18 5.31
C ASN A 697 8.62 4.06 6.06
N GLN A 698 7.98 3.45 7.05
CA GLN A 698 8.53 2.31 7.80
C GLN A 698 8.06 0.95 7.27
N GLU A 699 7.08 0.95 6.36
CA GLU A 699 6.52 -0.29 5.85
C GLU A 699 7.51 -1.01 4.95
N ARG A 700 7.68 -2.31 5.16
CA ARG A 700 8.48 -3.21 4.33
C ARG A 700 7.60 -4.15 3.50
N ILE A 701 6.30 -4.09 3.73
CA ILE A 701 5.29 -4.86 3.00
C ILE A 701 4.23 -3.89 2.51
N ILE A 702 4.08 -3.77 1.20
CA ILE A 702 3.06 -2.92 0.59
C ILE A 702 1.91 -3.77 0.08
N HIS A 703 0.72 -3.49 0.56
CA HIS A 703 -0.50 -4.19 0.17
C HIS A 703 -1.29 -3.44 -0.89
N PHE A 704 -1.53 -4.11 -2.01
CA PHE A 704 -2.40 -3.64 -3.07
C PHE A 704 -3.71 -4.42 -3.03
N THR A 705 -4.82 -3.74 -2.86
CA THR A 705 -6.14 -4.37 -2.73
C THR A 705 -6.95 -4.24 -4.00
N ASN A 706 -7.69 -5.30 -4.33
CA ASN A 706 -8.68 -5.27 -5.40
C ASN A 706 -8.10 -4.94 -6.79
N LEU A 707 -6.95 -5.50 -7.13
CA LEU A 707 -6.31 -5.30 -8.42
C LEU A 707 -7.20 -5.80 -9.58
N ASN A 708 -7.26 -5.03 -10.66
CA ASN A 708 -7.95 -5.46 -11.87
C ASN A 708 -7.12 -6.48 -12.65
N PRO A 709 -7.72 -7.31 -13.51
CA PRO A 709 -6.97 -8.13 -14.45
C PRO A 709 -6.05 -7.28 -15.33
N GLY A 710 -4.80 -7.65 -15.44
CA GLY A 710 -3.79 -6.95 -16.22
C GLY A 710 -2.37 -7.24 -15.76
N ASP A 711 -1.42 -6.63 -16.44
CA ASP A 711 0.01 -6.74 -16.17
C ASP A 711 0.45 -5.57 -15.27
N TYR A 712 1.22 -5.90 -14.25
CA TYR A 712 1.76 -4.94 -13.28
C TYR A 712 3.26 -5.11 -13.17
N THR A 713 3.96 -4.00 -12.99
CA THR A 713 5.38 -4.00 -12.63
C THR A 713 5.56 -3.20 -11.35
N PHE A 714 5.92 -3.89 -10.28
CA PHE A 714 6.30 -3.26 -9.03
C PHE A 714 7.76 -2.82 -9.14
N GLU A 715 8.02 -1.58 -8.83
CA GLU A 715 9.35 -1.00 -8.80
C GLU A 715 9.63 -0.44 -7.42
N VAL A 716 10.81 -0.72 -6.91
CA VAL A 716 11.27 -0.24 -5.61
C VAL A 716 12.73 0.15 -5.66
N LYS A 717 13.08 1.21 -4.96
CA LYS A 717 14.45 1.71 -4.77
C LYS A 717 14.63 2.22 -3.36
N ALA A 718 15.86 2.24 -2.89
CA ALA A 718 16.20 2.73 -1.56
C ALA A 718 17.10 3.96 -1.64
N GLN A 719 17.02 4.79 -0.62
CA GLN A 719 17.87 5.96 -0.43
C GLN A 719 18.53 5.87 0.95
N SER A 720 19.87 6.03 1.01
CA SER A 720 20.59 6.09 2.29
C SER A 720 20.23 7.36 3.05
N SER A 721 20.54 7.41 4.35
CA SER A 721 20.42 8.64 5.15
C SER A 721 21.30 9.78 4.61
N GLY A 722 22.37 9.47 3.89
CA GLY A 722 23.20 10.42 3.14
C GLY A 722 22.61 10.91 1.82
N GLY A 723 21.38 10.50 1.48
CA GLY A 723 20.69 10.94 0.25
C GLY A 723 21.06 10.17 -1.03
N LYS A 724 22.03 9.25 -0.98
CA LYS A 724 22.42 8.44 -2.13
C LYS A 724 21.36 7.38 -2.41
N TRP A 725 21.05 7.18 -3.69
CA TRP A 725 20.12 6.16 -4.14
C TRP A 725 20.81 4.84 -4.41
N THR A 726 20.03 3.75 -4.39
CA THR A 726 20.48 2.46 -4.98
C THR A 726 20.83 2.67 -6.46
N ASP A 727 21.88 2.01 -6.93
CA ASP A 727 22.36 2.15 -8.30
C ASP A 727 21.33 1.66 -9.32
N GLU A 728 20.56 0.65 -8.95
CA GLU A 728 19.52 0.06 -9.78
C GLU A 728 18.14 0.09 -9.10
N VAL A 729 17.10 0.12 -9.91
CA VAL A 729 15.70 -0.01 -9.48
C VAL A 729 15.31 -1.48 -9.55
N THR A 730 14.94 -2.06 -8.44
CA THR A 730 14.45 -3.45 -8.42
C THR A 730 13.05 -3.53 -9.01
N GLN A 731 12.85 -4.45 -9.96
CA GLN A 731 11.59 -4.66 -10.66
C GLN A 731 11.06 -6.06 -10.46
N LEU A 732 9.77 -6.16 -10.15
CA LEU A 732 9.05 -7.42 -10.07
C LEU A 732 7.79 -7.34 -10.92
N ARG A 733 7.64 -8.27 -11.87
CA ARG A 733 6.50 -8.28 -12.79
C ARG A 733 5.47 -9.31 -12.35
N PHE A 734 4.21 -8.96 -12.39
CA PHE A 734 3.17 -9.94 -12.17
C PHE A 734 1.90 -9.64 -12.97
N THR A 735 1.17 -10.70 -13.28
CA THR A 735 -0.08 -10.62 -14.07
C THR A 735 -1.24 -11.12 -13.24
N VAL A 736 -2.27 -10.29 -13.05
CA VAL A 736 -3.55 -10.74 -12.52
C VAL A 736 -4.37 -11.32 -13.67
N ILE A 737 -4.61 -12.64 -13.62
CA ILE A 737 -5.23 -13.39 -14.72
C ILE A 737 -6.69 -12.95 -14.90
N THR A 738 -7.05 -12.66 -16.14
CA THR A 738 -8.44 -12.33 -16.47
C THR A 738 -9.34 -13.54 -16.26
N PRO A 739 -10.40 -13.46 -15.43
CA PRO A 739 -11.30 -14.58 -15.23
C PRO A 739 -12.04 -14.91 -16.53
N TRP A 740 -12.27 -16.20 -16.79
CA TRP A 740 -12.85 -16.69 -18.02
C TRP A 740 -14.14 -15.97 -18.46
N TYR A 741 -14.97 -15.56 -17.49
CA TYR A 741 -16.24 -14.86 -17.73
C TYR A 741 -16.07 -13.41 -18.16
N ARG A 742 -14.86 -12.82 -18.10
CA ARG A 742 -14.50 -11.48 -18.60
C ARG A 742 -13.63 -11.55 -19.86
N THR A 743 -13.45 -12.73 -20.45
CA THR A 743 -12.72 -12.87 -21.71
C THR A 743 -13.59 -12.49 -22.91
N TYR A 744 -12.97 -12.12 -24.03
CA TYR A 744 -13.69 -11.82 -25.27
C TYR A 744 -14.55 -12.99 -25.72
N TRP A 745 -14.11 -14.23 -25.52
CA TRP A 745 -14.87 -15.45 -25.83
C TRP A 745 -16.15 -15.55 -24.98
N ALA A 746 -16.09 -15.21 -23.69
CA ALA A 746 -17.25 -15.20 -22.83
C ALA A 746 -18.27 -14.15 -23.27
N TYR A 747 -17.83 -12.95 -23.63
CA TYR A 747 -18.71 -11.94 -24.20
C TYR A 747 -19.34 -12.41 -25.52
N GLY A 748 -18.60 -13.12 -26.38
CA GLY A 748 -19.13 -13.76 -27.56
C GLY A 748 -20.25 -14.75 -27.25
N ILE A 749 -20.04 -15.60 -26.23
CA ILE A 749 -21.05 -16.54 -25.76
C ILE A 749 -22.30 -15.80 -25.20
N TYR A 750 -22.10 -14.75 -24.41
CA TYR A 750 -23.22 -13.95 -23.88
C TYR A 750 -24.06 -13.32 -25.00
N ILE A 751 -23.42 -12.77 -26.03
CA ILE A 751 -24.10 -12.23 -27.22
C ILE A 751 -24.91 -13.33 -27.91
N ILE A 752 -24.31 -14.51 -28.13
CA ILE A 752 -24.99 -15.65 -28.75
C ILE A 752 -26.21 -16.08 -27.92
N LEU A 753 -26.05 -16.18 -26.59
CA LEU A 753 -27.17 -16.52 -25.69
C LEU A 753 -28.29 -15.48 -25.75
N CYS A 754 -27.95 -14.18 -25.79
CA CYS A 754 -28.92 -13.11 -25.95
C CYS A 754 -29.66 -13.21 -27.30
N LEU A 755 -28.94 -13.49 -28.39
CA LEU A 755 -29.55 -13.68 -29.71
C LEU A 755 -30.47 -14.89 -29.73
N LEU A 756 -30.06 -16.02 -29.15
CA LEU A 756 -30.90 -17.20 -29.03
C LEU A 756 -32.14 -16.95 -28.20
N ALA A 757 -32.01 -16.23 -27.08
CA ALA A 757 -33.14 -15.83 -26.26
C ALA A 757 -34.11 -14.91 -27.02
N ALA A 758 -33.58 -13.93 -27.77
CA ALA A 758 -34.38 -13.04 -28.62
C ALA A 758 -35.08 -13.81 -29.73
N TYR A 759 -34.39 -14.76 -30.39
CA TYR A 759 -34.98 -15.65 -31.40
C TYR A 759 -36.07 -16.55 -30.82
N GLY A 760 -35.81 -17.14 -29.66
CA GLY A 760 -36.81 -17.93 -28.94
C GLY A 760 -38.06 -17.12 -28.57
N TYR A 761 -37.89 -15.91 -28.06
CA TYR A 761 -38.98 -14.98 -27.80
C TYR A 761 -39.74 -14.60 -29.08
N TYR A 762 -39.04 -14.34 -30.17
CA TYR A 762 -39.64 -14.01 -31.45
C TYR A 762 -40.47 -15.19 -31.96
N GLN A 763 -39.97 -16.41 -31.92
CA GLN A 763 -40.69 -17.61 -32.31
C GLN A 763 -41.91 -17.85 -31.41
N TYR A 764 -41.81 -17.65 -30.12
CA TYR A 764 -42.93 -17.72 -29.20
C TYR A 764 -44.01 -16.71 -29.54
N ARG A 765 -43.65 -15.47 -29.86
CA ARG A 765 -44.61 -14.43 -30.25
C ARG A 765 -45.34 -14.79 -31.56
N ILE A 766 -44.61 -15.30 -32.56
CA ILE A 766 -45.22 -15.77 -33.81
C ILE A 766 -46.23 -16.89 -33.54
N GLN A 767 -45.87 -17.88 -32.76
CA GLN A 767 -46.79 -18.98 -32.42
C GLN A 767 -48.05 -18.49 -31.71
N GLN A 768 -47.95 -17.51 -30.83
CA GLN A 768 -49.11 -16.92 -30.16
C GLN A 768 -50.07 -16.23 -31.17
N ILE A 769 -49.52 -15.46 -32.10
CA ILE A 769 -50.29 -14.79 -33.14
C ILE A 769 -51.01 -15.82 -34.02
N MET A 770 -50.28 -16.86 -34.44
CA MET A 770 -50.87 -17.94 -35.27
C MET A 770 -51.97 -18.72 -34.56
N LYS A 771 -51.81 -19.00 -33.26
CA LYS A 771 -52.84 -19.67 -32.45
C LYS A 771 -54.08 -18.79 -32.36
N TYR A 772 -53.95 -17.49 -32.14
CA TYR A 772 -55.06 -16.56 -32.06
C TYR A 772 -55.82 -16.51 -33.42
N GLN A 773 -55.15 -16.45 -34.55
CA GLN A 773 -55.79 -16.45 -35.86
C GLN A 773 -56.52 -17.77 -36.17
N ARG A 774 -55.94 -18.89 -35.83
CA ARG A 774 -56.58 -20.21 -35.99
C ARG A 774 -57.83 -20.32 -35.14
N LEU A 775 -57.82 -19.81 -33.92
CA LEU A 775 -58.98 -19.83 -33.04
C LEU A 775 -60.12 -19.02 -33.62
N ARG A 776 -59.87 -17.81 -34.14
CA ARG A 776 -60.88 -16.97 -34.81
C ARG A 776 -61.54 -17.69 -36.00
N THR A 777 -60.71 -18.29 -36.84
CA THR A 777 -61.22 -19.04 -38.01
C THR A 777 -62.05 -20.26 -37.59
N LYS A 778 -61.63 -20.98 -36.57
CA LYS A 778 -62.38 -22.13 -36.04
C LYS A 778 -63.72 -21.70 -35.46
N ILE A 779 -63.75 -20.66 -34.62
CA ILE A 779 -65.03 -20.15 -34.06
C ILE A 779 -66.02 -19.71 -35.16
N SER A 780 -65.44 -19.05 -36.20
CA SER A 780 -66.29 -18.65 -37.35
C SER A 780 -66.90 -19.84 -38.06
N SER A 781 -66.16 -20.93 -38.29
CA SER A 781 -66.64 -22.15 -38.94
C SER A 781 -67.65 -22.87 -38.06
N ASP A 782 -67.30 -23.07 -36.75
CA ASP A 782 -68.19 -23.83 -35.83
C ASP A 782 -69.57 -23.10 -35.65
N LEU A 783 -69.55 -21.76 -35.56
CA LEU A 783 -70.78 -21.00 -35.48
C LEU A 783 -71.64 -21.10 -36.75
N HIS A 784 -71.01 -21.07 -37.93
CA HIS A 784 -71.74 -21.17 -39.21
C HIS A 784 -72.39 -22.54 -39.37
N ASP A 785 -71.61 -23.61 -39.08
CA ASP A 785 -72.06 -24.98 -39.36
C ASP A 785 -73.08 -25.52 -38.33
N ASP A 786 -72.77 -25.24 -37.05
CA ASP A 786 -73.67 -25.77 -35.98
C ASP A 786 -74.85 -24.89 -35.74
N VAL A 787 -74.72 -23.62 -35.48
CA VAL A 787 -75.85 -22.74 -35.08
C VAL A 787 -76.71 -22.33 -36.31
N GLY A 788 -76.01 -22.12 -37.46
CA GLY A 788 -76.67 -21.74 -38.70
C GLY A 788 -77.59 -22.81 -39.22
N SER A 789 -77.12 -24.04 -39.21
CA SER A 789 -77.94 -25.21 -39.64
C SER A 789 -79.18 -25.42 -38.73
N LEU A 790 -79.02 -25.30 -37.39
CA LEU A 790 -80.09 -25.45 -36.44
C LEU A 790 -81.18 -24.37 -36.62
N LEU A 791 -80.76 -23.06 -36.77
CA LEU A 791 -81.67 -22.00 -37.02
C LEU A 791 -82.47 -22.15 -38.36
N THR A 792 -81.78 -22.66 -39.38
CA THR A 792 -82.40 -23.00 -40.68
C THR A 792 -83.49 -24.10 -40.52
N ALA A 793 -83.06 -25.15 -39.74
CA ALA A 793 -84.04 -26.25 -39.49
C ALA A 793 -85.21 -25.73 -38.67
N VAL A 794 -85.01 -24.87 -37.67
CA VAL A 794 -86.17 -24.30 -36.92
C VAL A 794 -87.10 -23.40 -37.77
N ALA A 795 -86.46 -22.60 -38.69
CA ALA A 795 -87.20 -21.75 -39.59
C ALA A 795 -88.10 -22.60 -40.57
N MET A 796 -87.45 -23.63 -41.17
CA MET A 796 -88.16 -24.51 -42.08
C MET A 796 -89.29 -25.33 -41.40
N GLN A 797 -89.00 -25.86 -40.19
CA GLN A 797 -90.00 -26.63 -39.45
C GLN A 797 -91.14 -25.71 -39.03
N SER A 798 -90.88 -24.48 -38.69
CA SER A 798 -91.89 -23.51 -38.35
C SER A 798 -92.75 -23.13 -39.49
N GLU A 799 -92.23 -23.08 -40.73
CA GLU A 799 -93.02 -22.86 -41.98
C GLU A 799 -93.90 -24.04 -42.32
N VAL A 800 -93.25 -25.25 -42.26
CA VAL A 800 -94.00 -26.47 -42.50
C VAL A 800 -95.20 -26.62 -41.49
N LEU A 801 -94.96 -26.34 -40.22
CA LEU A 801 -96.03 -26.41 -39.23
C LEU A 801 -97.05 -25.28 -39.44
N GLY A 802 -96.62 -24.10 -39.93
CA GLY A 802 -97.51 -23.00 -40.28
C GLY A 802 -98.51 -23.31 -41.45
N LEU A 803 -98.03 -24.10 -42.42
CA LEU A 803 -98.84 -24.54 -43.58
C LEU A 803 -100.02 -25.50 -43.20
N ASN A 804 -99.85 -26.25 -42.10
CA ASN A 804 -100.84 -27.25 -41.65
C ASN A 804 -101.54 -26.84 -40.31
N ALA A 805 -101.36 -25.62 -39.83
CA ALA A 805 -101.87 -25.16 -38.52
C ALA A 805 -103.30 -24.60 -38.61
N PRO A 806 -104.06 -24.71 -37.52
CA PRO A 806 -105.36 -23.99 -37.41
C PRO A 806 -105.13 -22.46 -37.54
N PRO A 807 -106.20 -21.71 -38.12
CA PRO A 807 -106.04 -20.29 -38.43
C PRO A 807 -105.53 -19.41 -37.31
N GLU A 808 -105.74 -19.78 -36.04
CA GLU A 808 -105.30 -19.06 -34.81
C GLU A 808 -103.82 -19.20 -34.51
N ASN A 809 -103.12 -20.21 -35.04
CA ASN A 809 -101.70 -20.50 -34.77
C ASN A 809 -100.80 -20.13 -35.93
N ILE A 810 -101.35 -19.90 -37.16
CA ILE A 810 -100.51 -19.54 -38.32
C ILE A 810 -99.62 -18.29 -38.05
N ALA A 811 -100.22 -17.32 -37.43
CA ALA A 811 -99.46 -16.09 -37.08
C ALA A 811 -98.27 -16.32 -36.10
N LYS A 812 -98.47 -17.29 -35.20
CA LYS A 812 -97.35 -17.67 -34.26
C LYS A 812 -96.19 -18.37 -34.96
N TYR A 813 -96.54 -19.33 -35.84
CA TYR A 813 -95.43 -20.05 -36.58
C TYR A 813 -94.73 -19.15 -37.58
N ASN A 814 -95.48 -18.25 -38.26
CA ASN A 814 -94.84 -17.28 -39.15
C ASN A 814 -93.99 -16.30 -38.37
N ARG A 815 -94.38 -15.91 -37.14
CA ARG A 815 -93.54 -15.11 -36.28
C ARG A 815 -92.27 -15.85 -35.85
N LEU A 816 -92.38 -17.17 -35.50
CA LEU A 816 -91.23 -18.01 -35.11
C LEU A 816 -90.28 -18.19 -36.29
N SER A 817 -90.77 -18.52 -37.51
CA SER A 817 -89.95 -18.59 -38.70
C SER A 817 -89.21 -17.28 -38.96
N LYS A 818 -89.95 -16.16 -38.90
CA LYS A 818 -89.35 -14.82 -39.06
C LYS A 818 -88.21 -14.54 -38.01
N MET A 819 -88.55 -14.83 -36.72
CA MET A 819 -87.55 -14.67 -35.68
C MET A 819 -86.31 -15.54 -35.88
N SER A 820 -86.43 -16.81 -36.34
CA SER A 820 -85.30 -17.69 -36.67
C SER A 820 -84.52 -17.17 -37.85
N ARG A 821 -85.14 -16.66 -38.89
CA ARG A 821 -84.49 -16.04 -40.04
C ARG A 821 -83.74 -14.75 -39.63
N GLU A 822 -84.34 -13.92 -38.77
CA GLU A 822 -83.65 -12.73 -38.23
C GLU A 822 -82.52 -13.10 -37.36
N ALA A 823 -82.54 -14.13 -36.48
CA ALA A 823 -81.48 -14.64 -35.67
C ALA A 823 -80.37 -15.19 -36.55
N MET A 824 -80.69 -15.91 -37.61
CA MET A 824 -79.77 -16.42 -38.63
C MET A 824 -79.01 -15.26 -39.33
N GLY A 825 -79.71 -14.20 -39.69
CA GLY A 825 -79.15 -12.99 -40.28
C GLY A 825 -78.13 -12.32 -39.34
N ARG A 826 -78.52 -12.13 -38.06
CA ARG A 826 -77.63 -11.54 -37.03
C ARG A 826 -76.41 -12.43 -36.78
N MET A 827 -76.56 -13.76 -36.76
CA MET A 827 -75.53 -14.70 -36.59
C MET A 827 -74.51 -14.65 -37.79
N ARG A 828 -75.00 -14.65 -39.03
CA ARG A 828 -74.17 -14.48 -40.23
C ARG A 828 -73.39 -13.20 -40.22
N ASP A 829 -73.96 -12.10 -39.75
CA ASP A 829 -73.20 -10.84 -39.57
C ASP A 829 -72.14 -10.96 -38.55
N THR A 830 -72.41 -11.69 -37.42
CA THR A 830 -71.36 -11.93 -36.36
C THR A 830 -70.28 -12.85 -36.84
N VAL A 831 -70.58 -13.95 -37.50
CA VAL A 831 -69.62 -14.90 -38.08
C VAL A 831 -68.73 -14.20 -39.10
N TRP A 832 -69.33 -13.42 -39.98
CA TRP A 832 -68.58 -12.63 -40.95
C TRP A 832 -67.66 -11.63 -40.27
N ALA A 833 -68.02 -11.02 -39.17
CA ALA A 833 -67.24 -10.08 -38.41
C ALA A 833 -65.98 -10.77 -37.75
N ILE A 834 -66.16 -12.02 -37.31
CA ILE A 834 -65.10 -12.78 -36.61
C ILE A 834 -64.10 -13.45 -37.62
N ASP A 835 -64.54 -13.80 -38.80
CA ASP A 835 -63.74 -14.54 -39.77
C ASP A 835 -62.50 -13.75 -40.20
N ALA A 836 -61.34 -14.29 -39.83
CA ALA A 836 -60.03 -13.66 -40.14
C ALA A 836 -59.71 -13.63 -41.66
N ARG A 837 -60.34 -14.48 -42.45
CA ARG A 837 -60.16 -14.52 -43.89
C ARG A 837 -60.81 -13.31 -44.56
N LYS A 838 -61.74 -12.68 -43.89
CA LYS A 838 -62.50 -11.54 -44.36
C LYS A 838 -62.00 -10.16 -43.90
N ASP A 839 -60.80 -10.12 -43.32
CA ASP A 839 -60.17 -8.89 -42.80
C ASP A 839 -59.61 -7.92 -43.86
N LYS A 840 -60.20 -7.94 -45.09
CA LYS A 840 -59.86 -7.02 -46.18
C LYS A 840 -60.94 -6.05 -46.46
N MET A 841 -60.63 -4.90 -47.08
CA MET A 841 -61.58 -3.87 -47.54
C MET A 841 -62.53 -4.44 -48.55
N GLU A 842 -62.05 -5.25 -49.48
CA GLU A 842 -62.82 -6.00 -50.47
C GLU A 842 -64.06 -6.69 -49.83
N SER A 843 -63.77 -7.41 -48.73
CA SER A 843 -64.89 -8.15 -48.06
C SER A 843 -65.92 -7.26 -47.38
N LEU A 844 -65.55 -6.01 -47.00
CA LEU A 844 -66.50 -5.01 -46.51
C LEU A 844 -67.35 -4.48 -47.65
N VAL A 845 -66.71 -4.12 -48.74
CA VAL A 845 -67.38 -3.61 -49.94
C VAL A 845 -68.36 -4.64 -50.52
N ASP A 846 -67.88 -5.90 -50.73
CA ASP A 846 -68.75 -6.99 -51.21
C ASP A 846 -69.93 -7.19 -50.31
N ARG A 847 -69.76 -7.16 -49.03
CA ARG A 847 -70.89 -7.33 -48.08
C ARG A 847 -71.87 -6.19 -48.11
N MET A 848 -71.40 -4.98 -48.36
CA MET A 848 -72.29 -3.80 -48.56
C MET A 848 -73.09 -3.92 -49.88
N GLU A 849 -72.40 -4.36 -50.97
CA GLU A 849 -73.07 -4.56 -52.27
C GLU A 849 -74.10 -5.68 -52.18
N ASP A 850 -73.73 -6.85 -51.59
CA ASP A 850 -74.64 -7.96 -51.39
C ASP A 850 -75.93 -7.50 -50.63
N TYR A 851 -75.67 -6.68 -49.59
CA TYR A 851 -76.84 -6.18 -48.75
C TYR A 851 -77.71 -5.25 -49.56
N LEU A 852 -77.20 -4.38 -50.39
CA LEU A 852 -78.01 -3.49 -51.27
C LEU A 852 -78.76 -4.26 -52.34
N SER A 853 -78.12 -5.24 -52.98
CA SER A 853 -78.70 -6.12 -53.94
C SER A 853 -79.88 -6.91 -53.35
N ASP A 854 -79.60 -7.58 -52.17
CA ASP A 854 -80.66 -8.35 -51.48
C ASP A 854 -81.86 -7.55 -51.06
N LEU A 855 -81.72 -6.24 -50.85
CA LEU A 855 -82.81 -5.38 -50.25
C LEU A 855 -83.54 -4.51 -51.28
N LEU A 856 -82.89 -4.10 -52.38
CA LEU A 856 -83.38 -3.10 -53.30
C LEU A 856 -83.55 -3.60 -54.77
N ASP A 857 -83.11 -4.77 -55.15
CA ASP A 857 -83.29 -5.37 -56.48
C ASP A 857 -84.61 -6.21 -56.62
N ILE A 858 -85.70 -5.77 -55.99
CA ILE A 858 -87.03 -6.36 -56.09
C ILE A 858 -87.89 -5.65 -57.19
N ASP A 859 -88.79 -6.26 -57.89
CA ASP A 859 -89.51 -5.90 -59.14
C ASP A 859 -90.17 -4.50 -59.16
N GLU A 860 -90.23 -3.79 -58.10
CA GLU A 860 -90.51 -2.34 -58.00
C GLU A 860 -89.76 -1.67 -56.84
N PRO A 861 -88.49 -1.20 -57.02
CA PRO A 861 -87.86 -0.60 -55.96
C PRO A 861 -88.42 0.77 -55.54
N LYS A 862 -88.81 0.93 -54.30
CA LYS A 862 -89.18 2.22 -53.77
C LYS A 862 -88.09 3.30 -53.86
N LEU A 863 -86.84 2.91 -53.93
CA LEU A 863 -85.70 3.76 -53.97
C LEU A 863 -84.71 3.22 -55.00
N ASN A 864 -84.26 4.07 -55.98
CA ASN A 864 -83.13 3.74 -56.86
C ASN A 864 -81.80 4.05 -56.08
N TYR A 865 -80.82 3.11 -56.02
CA TYR A 865 -79.61 3.37 -55.32
C TYR A 865 -78.41 3.56 -56.26
N GLN A 866 -77.43 4.38 -55.78
CA GLN A 866 -76.13 4.55 -56.40
C GLN A 866 -75.08 4.36 -55.37
N PHE A 867 -74.08 3.46 -55.56
CA PHE A 867 -73.01 3.21 -54.65
C PHE A 867 -71.71 3.57 -55.32
N ASP A 868 -71.09 4.67 -54.89
CA ASP A 868 -69.80 5.18 -55.39
C ASP A 868 -68.61 4.80 -54.47
N LYS A 869 -67.64 4.17 -55.07
CA LYS A 869 -66.44 3.79 -54.39
C LYS A 869 -65.33 4.74 -54.82
N LEU A 870 -64.87 5.62 -53.90
CA LEU A 870 -63.83 6.64 -54.16
C LEU A 870 -62.50 6.25 -53.49
N LYS A 871 -61.45 6.05 -54.31
CA LYS A 871 -60.11 5.74 -53.82
C LYS A 871 -60.07 4.50 -52.91
N VAL A 872 -60.96 3.56 -53.02
CA VAL A 872 -61.04 2.35 -52.21
C VAL A 872 -59.96 1.36 -52.73
N ASN A 873 -59.12 0.90 -51.79
CA ASN A 873 -58.12 -0.14 -52.10
C ASN A 873 -58.53 -1.47 -51.45
N ASP A 874 -59.00 -2.36 -52.27
CA ASP A 874 -59.58 -3.65 -51.84
C ASP A 874 -58.62 -4.55 -51.08
N ALA A 875 -57.29 -4.40 -51.27
CA ALA A 875 -56.28 -5.24 -50.66
C ALA A 875 -55.92 -4.82 -49.20
N ILE A 876 -56.40 -3.64 -48.79
CA ILE A 876 -56.03 -3.16 -47.41
C ILE A 876 -56.75 -4.02 -46.36
N LYS A 877 -55.97 -4.38 -45.31
CA LYS A 877 -56.53 -5.05 -44.14
C LYS A 877 -57.26 -4.02 -43.26
N ILE A 878 -58.44 -4.31 -42.85
CA ILE A 878 -59.28 -3.55 -41.93
C ILE A 878 -59.40 -4.36 -40.65
N ALA A 879 -59.18 -3.66 -39.52
CA ALA A 879 -59.43 -4.27 -38.20
C ALA A 879 -60.89 -4.79 -38.12
N PRO A 880 -61.11 -5.98 -37.53
CA PRO A 880 -62.41 -6.61 -37.45
C PRO A 880 -63.49 -5.70 -36.81
N ASP A 881 -63.10 -4.99 -35.78
CA ASP A 881 -64.01 -4.03 -35.07
C ASP A 881 -64.43 -2.90 -35.99
N ILE A 882 -63.56 -2.35 -36.80
CA ILE A 882 -63.85 -1.29 -37.75
C ILE A 882 -64.79 -1.84 -38.85
N ARG A 883 -64.40 -2.96 -39.43
CA ARG A 883 -65.22 -3.63 -40.46
C ARG A 883 -66.63 -3.89 -40.02
N GLN A 884 -66.79 -4.49 -38.84
CA GLN A 884 -68.09 -4.82 -38.25
C GLN A 884 -68.95 -3.57 -37.99
N ASN A 885 -68.35 -2.59 -37.33
CA ASN A 885 -69.16 -1.42 -36.94
C ASN A 885 -69.51 -0.52 -38.15
N VAL A 886 -68.56 -0.37 -39.09
CA VAL A 886 -68.85 0.35 -40.35
C VAL A 886 -70.00 -0.32 -41.12
N TYR A 887 -69.95 -1.67 -41.27
CA TYR A 887 -70.99 -2.42 -41.91
C TYR A 887 -72.36 -2.29 -41.21
N LEU A 888 -72.38 -2.40 -39.90
CA LEU A 888 -73.61 -2.29 -39.09
C LEU A 888 -74.21 -0.85 -39.09
N ILE A 889 -73.38 0.18 -39.15
CA ILE A 889 -73.77 1.58 -39.31
C ILE A 889 -74.37 1.76 -40.71
N PHE A 890 -73.75 1.25 -41.75
CA PHE A 890 -74.17 1.22 -43.11
C PHE A 890 -75.62 0.55 -43.24
N LYS A 891 -75.74 -0.66 -42.69
CA LYS A 891 -76.93 -1.43 -42.70
C LYS A 891 -78.09 -0.69 -42.01
N GLU A 892 -77.84 -0.05 -40.86
CA GLU A 892 -78.88 0.73 -40.14
C GLU A 892 -79.24 2.00 -40.91
N ALA A 893 -78.25 2.68 -41.53
CA ALA A 893 -78.48 3.89 -42.34
C ALA A 893 -79.35 3.60 -43.59
N VAL A 894 -79.07 2.52 -44.31
CA VAL A 894 -79.82 2.06 -45.45
C VAL A 894 -81.30 1.67 -45.02
N ASN A 895 -81.39 0.90 -43.96
CA ASN A 895 -82.74 0.56 -43.40
C ASN A 895 -83.55 1.78 -42.99
N ASN A 896 -82.95 2.76 -42.43
CA ASN A 896 -83.64 3.99 -42.04
C ASN A 896 -84.04 4.78 -43.29
N ALA A 897 -83.21 4.82 -44.34
CA ALA A 897 -83.62 5.47 -45.61
C ALA A 897 -84.86 4.74 -46.20
N ILE A 898 -84.89 3.41 -46.24
CA ILE A 898 -85.99 2.61 -46.85
C ILE A 898 -87.29 2.78 -46.03
N LYS A 899 -87.24 2.82 -44.72
CA LYS A 899 -88.37 2.86 -43.83
C LYS A 899 -88.97 4.27 -43.67
N HIS A 900 -88.13 5.29 -43.77
CA HIS A 900 -88.51 6.63 -43.33
C HIS A 900 -88.42 7.69 -44.42
N SER A 901 -87.72 7.43 -45.55
CA SER A 901 -87.63 8.37 -46.68
C SER A 901 -88.89 8.28 -47.56
N ASN A 902 -89.34 9.42 -48.03
CA ASN A 902 -90.27 9.58 -49.07
C ASN A 902 -89.62 9.94 -50.43
N GLY A 903 -88.30 9.89 -50.48
CA GLY A 903 -87.53 10.11 -51.67
C GLY A 903 -87.56 8.87 -52.58
N ASN A 904 -86.98 9.01 -53.78
CA ASN A 904 -86.88 7.98 -54.77
C ASN A 904 -85.42 7.61 -55.09
N ARG A 905 -84.39 8.25 -54.44
CA ARG A 905 -83.00 8.04 -54.64
C ARG A 905 -82.21 7.89 -53.35
N LEU A 906 -81.36 6.86 -53.30
CA LEU A 906 -80.43 6.63 -52.22
C LEU A 906 -78.95 6.70 -52.76
N HIS A 907 -78.14 7.58 -52.31
CA HIS A 907 -76.74 7.73 -52.72
C HIS A 907 -75.82 7.34 -51.57
N ILE A 908 -75.01 6.38 -51.86
CA ILE A 908 -74.02 5.84 -50.88
C ILE A 908 -72.60 6.09 -51.42
N ILE A 909 -71.75 6.70 -50.67
CA ILE A 909 -70.35 7.00 -51.00
C ILE A 909 -69.42 6.38 -49.98
N LEU A 910 -68.60 5.50 -50.42
CA LEU A 910 -67.47 4.99 -49.61
C LEU A 910 -66.18 5.57 -50.13
N ASN A 911 -65.52 6.39 -49.31
CA ASN A 911 -64.29 7.04 -49.70
C ASN A 911 -63.18 6.69 -48.71
N GLN A 912 -62.02 6.28 -49.23
CA GLN A 912 -60.88 5.92 -48.42
C GLN A 912 -59.73 6.92 -48.63
N SER A 913 -59.23 7.44 -47.50
CA SER A 913 -57.89 8.10 -47.45
C SER A 913 -56.86 7.19 -46.82
N SER A 914 -55.61 7.63 -46.69
CA SER A 914 -54.54 6.83 -46.12
C SER A 914 -54.79 6.38 -44.67
N THR A 915 -55.57 7.11 -43.92
CA THR A 915 -55.83 6.88 -42.50
C THR A 915 -57.30 6.83 -42.09
N ILE A 916 -58.20 7.27 -42.97
CA ILE A 916 -59.63 7.45 -42.61
C ILE A 916 -60.48 6.80 -43.70
N LEU A 917 -61.47 6.01 -43.28
CA LEU A 917 -62.55 5.55 -44.11
C LEU A 917 -63.80 6.43 -43.87
N THR A 918 -64.35 6.95 -44.92
CA THR A 918 -65.52 7.81 -44.89
C THR A 918 -66.68 7.08 -45.57
N LEU A 919 -67.79 6.90 -44.88
CA LEU A 919 -69.02 6.38 -45.40
C LEU A 919 -70.07 7.47 -45.35
N ALA A 920 -70.68 7.82 -46.49
CA ALA A 920 -71.85 8.72 -46.54
C ALA A 920 -73.02 7.94 -47.08
N VAL A 921 -74.12 8.06 -46.50
CA VAL A 921 -75.42 7.50 -46.93
C VAL A 921 -76.46 8.65 -46.96
N GLU A 922 -77.01 9.00 -48.13
CA GLU A 922 -77.84 10.16 -48.37
C GLU A 922 -79.12 9.77 -49.18
N ASP A 923 -80.26 10.19 -48.73
CA ASP A 923 -81.47 10.04 -49.49
C ASP A 923 -82.04 11.45 -49.89
N ASN A 924 -82.92 11.51 -50.93
CA ASN A 924 -83.48 12.75 -51.44
C ASN A 924 -84.89 13.01 -50.96
N GLY A 925 -85.35 12.40 -49.84
CA GLY A 925 -86.63 12.59 -49.28
C GLY A 925 -86.84 13.94 -48.58
N THR A 926 -88.02 14.47 -48.52
CA THR A 926 -88.36 15.68 -47.78
C THR A 926 -88.88 15.37 -46.41
N ILE A 927 -88.43 16.02 -45.40
CA ILE A 927 -88.90 15.86 -44.03
C ILE A 927 -90.34 16.52 -43.91
N GLN A 928 -91.43 15.73 -43.66
CA GLN A 928 -92.70 16.29 -43.30
C GLN A 928 -92.64 16.95 -41.93
N SER A 929 -92.81 18.25 -41.87
CA SER A 929 -92.81 19.02 -40.62
C SER A 929 -94.00 18.60 -39.82
N GLY A 930 -93.83 17.80 -38.75
CA GLY A 930 -94.96 17.48 -37.85
C GLY A 930 -94.80 16.32 -36.91
N LYS A 931 -93.67 15.58 -36.97
CA LYS A 931 -93.39 14.61 -35.93
C LYS A 931 -91.91 14.73 -35.52
N THR A 932 -91.64 15.49 -34.49
CA THR A 932 -90.51 15.33 -33.67
C THR A 932 -90.58 13.95 -33.02
N SER A 933 -90.12 12.93 -33.73
CA SER A 933 -89.93 11.64 -33.13
C SER A 933 -88.60 11.67 -32.37
N SER A 934 -88.75 11.57 -31.06
CA SER A 934 -87.69 11.18 -30.09
C SER A 934 -86.54 10.43 -30.76
N SER A 935 -85.37 10.75 -30.33
CA SER A 935 -84.11 10.06 -30.65
C SER A 935 -84.32 8.54 -30.82
N GLY A 936 -84.43 8.09 -32.06
CA GLY A 936 -84.76 6.68 -32.31
C GLY A 936 -83.56 5.83 -31.84
N LEU A 937 -83.81 4.71 -31.22
CA LEU A 937 -82.73 3.73 -30.73
C LEU A 937 -81.72 3.44 -31.83
N GLY A 938 -82.08 3.52 -33.10
CA GLY A 938 -81.14 3.29 -34.24
C GLY A 938 -80.04 4.36 -34.38
N LEU A 939 -80.40 5.66 -34.22
CA LEU A 939 -79.37 6.74 -34.31
C LEU A 939 -78.37 6.70 -33.15
N ASN A 940 -78.84 6.45 -31.94
CA ASN A 940 -78.03 6.27 -30.78
C ASN A 940 -77.12 5.06 -30.91
N ASN A 941 -77.60 3.95 -31.48
CA ASN A 941 -76.80 2.77 -31.74
C ASN A 941 -75.73 3.03 -32.80
N MET A 942 -76.02 3.80 -33.83
CA MET A 942 -74.94 4.18 -34.84
C MET A 942 -73.90 5.08 -34.25
N ASP A 943 -74.24 6.03 -33.38
CA ASP A 943 -73.27 6.91 -32.68
C ASP A 943 -72.41 6.12 -31.69
N MET A 944 -72.98 5.22 -30.89
CA MET A 944 -72.18 4.34 -30.00
C MET A 944 -71.20 3.45 -30.81
N ARG A 945 -71.64 2.93 -31.96
CA ARG A 945 -70.79 2.11 -32.85
C ARG A 945 -69.67 2.94 -33.46
N ALA A 946 -69.93 4.18 -33.91
CA ALA A 946 -68.94 5.09 -34.41
C ALA A 946 -67.87 5.42 -33.32
N LYS A 947 -68.32 5.72 -32.10
CA LYS A 947 -67.44 5.99 -30.94
C LYS A 947 -66.55 4.76 -30.58
N ARG A 948 -67.14 3.54 -30.65
CA ARG A 948 -66.37 2.29 -30.39
C ARG A 948 -65.19 2.11 -31.29
N ILE A 949 -65.29 2.58 -32.54
CA ILE A 949 -64.17 2.52 -33.49
C ILE A 949 -63.37 3.86 -33.57
N GLN A 950 -63.55 4.73 -32.55
CA GLN A 950 -62.89 6.07 -32.51
C GLN A 950 -63.24 6.91 -33.75
N GLY A 951 -64.34 6.65 -34.37
CA GLY A 951 -64.87 7.39 -35.48
C GLY A 951 -65.82 8.48 -35.05
N THR A 952 -66.24 9.38 -35.98
CA THR A 952 -67.24 10.43 -35.79
C THR A 952 -68.37 10.20 -36.74
N LEU A 953 -69.59 10.29 -36.17
CA LEU A 953 -70.86 10.24 -36.97
C LEU A 953 -71.46 11.62 -36.95
N SER A 954 -71.81 12.14 -38.13
CA SER A 954 -72.59 13.35 -38.28
C SER A 954 -73.86 13.06 -39.09
N ILE A 955 -74.94 13.65 -38.70
CA ILE A 955 -76.28 13.51 -39.31
C ILE A 955 -76.73 14.90 -39.73
N ASP A 956 -77.02 15.01 -41.04
CA ASP A 956 -77.58 16.25 -41.60
C ASP A 956 -79.00 15.96 -42.15
N GLN A 957 -80.00 16.84 -41.82
CA GLN A 957 -81.42 16.68 -42.18
C GLN A 957 -81.91 17.90 -42.97
N THR A 958 -81.05 18.72 -43.49
CA THR A 958 -81.48 19.99 -44.16
C THR A 958 -82.02 19.82 -45.54
N ASN A 959 -81.56 18.91 -46.34
CA ASN A 959 -81.98 18.61 -47.71
C ASN A 959 -82.05 17.11 -47.99
N GLY A 960 -82.86 16.37 -47.27
CA GLY A 960 -82.89 14.92 -47.22
C GLY A 960 -82.23 14.42 -45.95
N PHE A 961 -82.02 13.11 -45.77
CA PHE A 961 -81.36 12.52 -44.60
C PHE A 961 -80.02 12.01 -45.01
N LYS A 962 -78.98 12.62 -44.48
CA LYS A 962 -77.59 12.30 -44.78
C LYS A 962 -76.80 11.85 -43.48
N ILE A 963 -76.26 10.68 -43.53
CA ILE A 963 -75.33 10.17 -42.52
C ILE A 963 -73.93 10.16 -43.04
N LEU A 964 -73.02 10.80 -42.31
CA LEU A 964 -71.56 10.79 -42.61
C LEU A 964 -70.83 10.18 -41.47
N LEU A 965 -70.21 9.03 -41.68
CA LEU A 965 -69.28 8.37 -40.78
C LEU A 965 -67.87 8.58 -41.23
N LYS A 966 -66.98 9.01 -40.33
CA LYS A 966 -65.52 8.99 -40.54
C LYS A 966 -64.91 8.06 -39.52
N ALA A 967 -64.23 6.98 -39.92
CA ALA A 967 -63.61 6.00 -39.08
C ALA A 967 -62.15 5.86 -39.38
N PRO A 968 -61.22 5.75 -38.36
CA PRO A 968 -59.83 5.46 -38.64
C PRO A 968 -59.69 4.06 -39.21
N LEU A 969 -58.74 3.87 -40.10
CA LEU A 969 -58.47 2.56 -40.74
C LEU A 969 -57.55 1.66 -39.89
N ARG A 970 -56.88 2.20 -38.87
CA ARG A 970 -55.95 1.51 -37.94
C ARG A 970 -56.31 1.82 -36.52
#